data_46d348112cbe89fbc1efa4185ef2ed33
#
_entry.id   46d348112cbe89fbc1efa4185ef2ed33
#
_cell.length_a   1.000
_cell.length_b   1.000
_cell.length_c   1.000
_cell.angle_alpha   90.00
_cell.angle_beta   90.00
_cell.angle_gamma   90.00
#
_symmetry.space_group_name_H-M   'P 1'
#
loop_
_entity.id
_entity.type
_entity.pdbx_description
1 polymer ?
#
loop_
_entity_poly.entity_id
_entity_poly.type
_entity_poly.pdbx_seq_one_letter_code
_entity_poly.pdbx_strand_id
1 'polypeptide(L)'
;GSEMCIRDSTMGNIDNVESYSYNDLSIIQIELLSTVKDEDVEQCWDMLRRKVGDACASLPPGASAPMVKDDFGNVYGMFYALTGDGLTDRELSDYAELIKREVSDLEGVDRVELYGTRPECINISLLQDRMANLGVKPAEVLATLNGQNKTTYTGYYENGDNRIRVTVNDKFKTVDDIGKMLIQGHDDDQLRLRDIARIEKSYENPTRNELFYDGEQALGLLVAASSGTDIIKVGSAVAKKLDDLKGSRLPAGVECHKVFYQPERVGDSLGTFVINLIESVIIVVLILMLAMGFKSGVIIGISLVVTVFGSFLFLLSAGGTMQRVSLAAFVLAMGMLVDNAIVIIDGILVDLKAGKPRMEAMTAIGRQTAMPLLGATLIAIIAFLPIYMSPDTAGVYTRDLFIVLAVSLLLSWVLALIHVPLMANRRLKSEMTTGETNARVYKGRVYAYLRAALYFGLSHRWSFVFAMVGLLGLSLWGYGYMKQGFFPDMVYNQLYMEYKLPEGTNSTRVVHDLREIETYLKSRKEITHVTTSVGGTPGRYNLVRSIANPSLSYGELIIDFTSPEELVDNMDEIQSYLSQAYPDAYVNLKRYNLMFKKYPIEAQFMGPDPAVLHRLADSARHIMENTPEVRLVTTDWEPQVPVLTIEYDQPAARALGLSRNDVSLSLLTATGGIPIGSFYEGIHANTIYLKCLNEEGNPIEDLGNTQVFSSIPSLNGLLNEEMMVKLKSGSLSKEELVEGIMGSTPLKQISKGVDVRWEDPVVPRYNGQRSQRVQCSPAPGLETEQARLAVASQIENIPLPEGYTLCWQGEKIASTDSMKYLFKNFPLAIILMIAILIMLFKDYRKPIIIFCCIPLVFVGVVAVMLLTGKTFNFVAIVGTLGLIGMLIKNGIVLMDEITLQINRGVEPTAALIDSSQSRLRPVMMASLTTILGMIPLLTDAMFGSLAAAIMGGLLFGTLITLLFIPVLYALFFHIKQTDK
;
A
#
# COMPACT_ATOMS: atom_id res chain seq x y z
N GLY A 1 24.35 -14.10 5.50
CA GLY A 1 24.73 -14.22 6.94
C GLY A 1 23.77 -13.48 7.86
N SER A 2 23.54 -12.19 7.60
CA SER A 2 22.61 -11.36 8.41
C SER A 2 21.15 -11.82 8.34
N GLU A 3 20.71 -12.26 7.19
CA GLU A 3 19.36 -12.78 7.00
C GLU A 3 19.10 -14.07 7.81
N MET A 4 20.08 -14.99 7.83
CA MET A 4 19.98 -16.20 8.66
C MET A 4 19.93 -15.86 10.15
N CYS A 5 20.73 -14.90 10.60
CA CYS A 5 20.71 -14.44 11.99
C CYS A 5 19.38 -13.81 12.40
N ILE A 6 18.69 -13.11 11.48
CA ILE A 6 17.39 -12.51 11.73
C ILE A 6 16.31 -13.57 11.77
N ARG A 7 16.32 -14.54 10.85
CA ARG A 7 15.35 -15.63 10.78
C ARG A 7 15.47 -16.64 11.91
N ASP A 8 16.69 -17.06 12.26
CA ASP A 8 16.97 -17.98 13.36
C ASP A 8 16.84 -17.30 14.74
N SER A 9 16.72 -15.98 14.74
CA SER A 9 16.44 -15.27 15.97
C SER A 9 15.02 -15.59 16.46
N THR A 10 14.90 -15.76 17.75
CA THR A 10 13.68 -16.08 18.50
C THR A 10 12.56 -15.00 18.40
N MET A 11 12.49 -14.26 17.30
CA MET A 11 11.42 -13.32 17.02
C MET A 11 10.25 -14.07 16.38
N GLY A 12 9.31 -14.53 17.21
CA GLY A 12 8.10 -15.23 16.75
C GLY A 12 7.08 -14.38 16.01
N ASN A 13 7.36 -13.10 15.82
CA ASN A 13 6.43 -12.13 15.24
C ASN A 13 6.74 -11.78 13.76
N ILE A 14 7.68 -12.47 13.12
CA ILE A 14 8.05 -12.28 11.71
C ILE A 14 7.20 -13.22 10.85
N ASP A 15 6.59 -12.67 9.81
CA ASP A 15 5.87 -13.41 8.79
C ASP A 15 6.82 -13.92 7.70
N ASN A 16 7.54 -12.99 7.07
CA ASN A 16 8.53 -13.33 6.07
C ASN A 16 9.73 -12.37 6.09
N VAL A 17 10.83 -12.83 5.48
CA VAL A 17 12.05 -12.05 5.27
C VAL A 17 12.42 -12.17 3.80
N GLU A 18 12.44 -11.04 3.10
CA GLU A 18 12.92 -10.93 1.73
C GLU A 18 14.29 -10.23 1.72
N SER A 19 15.23 -10.73 0.96
CA SER A 19 16.51 -10.04 0.78
C SER A 19 16.93 -9.96 -0.68
N TYR A 20 17.57 -8.85 -1.01
CA TYR A 20 18.10 -8.55 -2.34
C TYR A 20 19.59 -8.27 -2.17
N SER A 21 20.42 -9.17 -2.68
CA SER A 21 21.89 -9.02 -2.62
C SER A 21 22.36 -8.48 -3.95
N TYR A 22 22.78 -7.21 -3.94
CA TYR A 22 23.49 -6.55 -5.02
C TYR A 22 25.02 -6.71 -4.81
N ASN A 23 25.83 -6.29 -5.76
CA ASN A 23 27.29 -6.42 -5.67
C ASN A 23 27.89 -5.65 -4.49
N ASP A 24 27.36 -4.48 -4.17
CA ASP A 24 27.84 -3.54 -3.15
C ASP A 24 26.82 -3.23 -2.04
N LEU A 25 25.59 -3.67 -2.20
CA LEU A 25 24.47 -3.36 -1.30
C LEU A 25 23.64 -4.61 -1.00
N SER A 26 23.22 -4.78 0.25
CA SER A 26 22.23 -5.78 0.63
C SER A 26 21.02 -5.09 1.26
N ILE A 27 19.85 -5.32 0.70
CA ILE A 27 18.56 -4.80 1.22
C ILE A 27 17.80 -5.98 1.79
N ILE A 28 17.37 -5.86 3.05
CA ILE A 28 16.60 -6.87 3.75
C ILE A 28 15.26 -6.24 4.16
N GLN A 29 14.16 -6.80 3.68
CA GLN A 29 12.80 -6.39 4.01
C GLN A 29 12.20 -7.43 4.96
N ILE A 30 11.70 -6.97 6.10
CA ILE A 30 11.13 -7.81 7.13
C ILE A 30 9.66 -7.45 7.30
N GLU A 31 8.79 -8.41 7.12
CA GLU A 31 7.35 -8.27 7.31
C GLU A 31 6.94 -8.93 8.62
N LEU A 32 6.26 -8.15 9.49
CA LEU A 32 5.71 -8.68 10.73
C LEU A 32 4.38 -9.41 10.47
N LEU A 33 4.06 -10.38 11.32
CA LEU A 33 2.77 -11.04 11.31
C LEU A 33 1.64 -10.01 11.47
N SER A 34 0.61 -10.12 10.67
CA SER A 34 -0.59 -9.27 10.75
C SER A 34 -1.34 -9.35 12.09
N THR A 35 -1.01 -10.35 12.93
CA THR A 35 -1.56 -10.53 14.28
C THR A 35 -0.86 -9.70 15.36
N VAL A 36 0.25 -9.04 15.03
CA VAL A 36 0.97 -8.14 15.96
C VAL A 36 0.10 -6.91 16.20
N LYS A 37 -0.09 -6.54 17.45
CA LYS A 37 -0.87 -5.37 17.81
C LYS A 37 -0.04 -4.09 17.62
N ASP A 38 -0.72 -2.97 17.34
CA ASP A 38 -0.07 -1.67 17.16
C ASP A 38 0.83 -1.28 18.33
N GLU A 39 0.41 -1.59 19.58
CA GLU A 39 1.17 -1.34 20.83
C GLU A 39 2.49 -2.16 20.91
N ASP A 40 2.57 -3.29 20.21
CA ASP A 40 3.71 -4.19 20.26
C ASP A 40 4.71 -3.96 19.09
N VAL A 41 4.34 -3.17 18.09
CA VAL A 41 5.14 -2.95 16.86
C VAL A 41 6.47 -2.29 17.20
N GLU A 42 6.46 -1.22 18.01
CA GLU A 42 7.68 -0.50 18.44
C GLU A 42 8.65 -1.45 19.16
N GLN A 43 8.13 -2.33 20.02
CA GLN A 43 8.96 -3.32 20.72
C GLN A 43 9.57 -4.33 19.74
N CYS A 44 8.86 -4.70 18.67
CA CYS A 44 9.40 -5.56 17.61
C CYS A 44 10.58 -4.87 16.90
N TRP A 45 10.47 -3.57 16.60
CA TRP A 45 11.55 -2.79 15.98
C TRP A 45 12.75 -2.62 16.91
N ASP A 46 12.55 -2.39 18.19
CA ASP A 46 13.64 -2.35 19.19
C ASP A 46 14.37 -3.69 19.28
N MET A 47 13.63 -4.78 19.26
CA MET A 47 14.19 -6.13 19.25
C MET A 47 14.99 -6.37 17.97
N LEU A 48 14.48 -5.94 16.82
CA LEU A 48 15.16 -6.04 15.53
C LEU A 48 16.48 -5.26 15.54
N ARG A 49 16.48 -3.98 15.97
CA ARG A 49 17.69 -3.15 16.08
C ARG A 49 18.77 -3.83 16.93
N ARG A 50 18.39 -4.39 18.07
CA ARG A 50 19.31 -5.10 18.95
C ARG A 50 19.88 -6.35 18.28
N LYS A 51 19.04 -7.18 17.63
CA LYS A 51 19.49 -8.40 16.94
C LYS A 51 20.38 -8.10 15.73
N VAL A 52 20.08 -7.06 14.97
CA VAL A 52 20.94 -6.60 13.86
C VAL A 52 22.27 -6.08 14.41
N GLY A 53 22.25 -5.34 15.53
CA GLY A 53 23.45 -4.89 16.22
C GLY A 53 24.33 -6.04 16.67
N ASP A 54 23.75 -7.08 17.28
CA ASP A 54 24.47 -8.29 17.68
C ASP A 54 25.13 -9.01 16.49
N ALA A 55 24.45 -9.01 15.32
CA ALA A 55 24.95 -9.63 14.10
C ALA A 55 26.12 -8.87 13.44
N CYS A 56 26.34 -7.58 13.77
CA CYS A 56 27.43 -6.78 13.21
C CYS A 56 28.82 -7.44 13.39
N ALA A 57 29.03 -8.12 14.53
CA ALA A 57 30.30 -8.80 14.80
C ALA A 57 30.59 -9.99 13.87
N SER A 58 29.55 -10.55 13.23
CA SER A 58 29.66 -11.70 12.32
C SER A 58 29.72 -11.33 10.84
N LEU A 59 29.66 -10.02 10.52
CA LEU A 59 29.74 -9.54 9.15
C LEU A 59 31.15 -9.72 8.58
N PRO A 60 31.29 -9.92 7.26
CA PRO A 60 32.58 -9.99 6.61
C PRO A 60 33.39 -8.72 6.82
N PRO A 61 34.76 -8.83 6.91
CA PRO A 61 35.63 -7.64 6.95
C PRO A 61 35.36 -6.70 5.77
N GLY A 62 35.21 -5.40 6.03
CA GLY A 62 34.90 -4.40 5.02
C GLY A 62 33.43 -4.10 4.80
N ALA A 63 32.52 -4.89 5.38
CA ALA A 63 31.10 -4.54 5.38
C ALA A 63 30.80 -3.40 6.37
N SER A 64 30.04 -2.43 5.93
CA SER A 64 29.54 -1.35 6.80
C SER A 64 28.50 -1.89 7.80
N ALA A 65 28.34 -1.19 8.94
CA ALA A 65 27.30 -1.52 9.89
C ALA A 65 25.91 -1.41 9.21
N PRO A 66 25.02 -2.39 9.42
CA PRO A 66 23.67 -2.35 8.86
C PRO A 66 22.86 -1.17 9.42
N MET A 67 22.14 -0.48 8.56
CA MET A 67 21.20 0.57 8.94
C MET A 67 19.81 0.00 8.98
N VAL A 68 19.17 0.05 10.14
CA VAL A 68 17.76 -0.37 10.30
C VAL A 68 16.88 0.84 10.02
N LYS A 69 15.99 0.71 9.03
CA LYS A 69 14.93 1.67 8.70
C LYS A 69 13.60 1.12 9.20
N ASP A 70 13.20 1.54 10.37
CA ASP A 70 11.93 1.18 11.01
C ASP A 70 10.78 2.13 10.67
N ASP A 71 11.09 3.23 10.01
CA ASP A 71 10.19 4.25 9.50
C ASP A 71 9.73 4.01 8.05
N PHE A 72 10.10 2.87 7.46
CA PHE A 72 9.74 2.50 6.08
C PHE A 72 8.22 2.50 5.82
N GLY A 73 7.42 2.25 6.87
CA GLY A 73 5.96 2.26 6.82
C GLY A 73 5.31 3.65 6.85
N ASN A 74 6.06 4.71 7.16
CA ASN A 74 5.51 6.06 7.28
C ASN A 74 4.98 6.57 5.93
N VAL A 75 3.84 7.28 6.00
CA VAL A 75 3.19 7.85 4.82
C VAL A 75 3.31 9.38 4.87
N TYR A 76 3.96 9.93 3.85
CA TYR A 76 4.11 11.37 3.68
C TYR A 76 2.92 11.91 2.87
N GLY A 77 1.77 12.06 3.51
CA GLY A 77 0.53 12.46 2.84
C GLY A 77 0.53 13.85 2.18
N MET A 78 1.60 14.62 2.38
CA MET A 78 1.78 15.93 1.75
C MET A 78 3.16 15.95 1.08
N PHE A 79 3.17 15.91 -0.24
CA PHE A 79 4.38 15.96 -1.06
C PHE A 79 4.35 17.20 -1.94
N TYR A 80 5.36 18.05 -1.76
CA TYR A 80 5.57 19.25 -2.53
C TYR A 80 6.87 19.16 -3.33
N ALA A 81 6.88 19.69 -4.53
CA ALA A 81 8.08 20.00 -5.30
C ALA A 81 8.45 21.48 -5.09
N LEU A 82 9.68 21.71 -4.65
CA LEU A 82 10.25 23.04 -4.46
C LEU A 82 11.10 23.35 -5.68
N THR A 83 10.74 24.37 -6.45
CA THR A 83 11.54 24.88 -7.58
C THR A 83 12.17 26.22 -7.21
N GLY A 84 13.29 26.57 -7.85
CA GLY A 84 14.01 27.81 -7.55
C GLY A 84 14.54 28.47 -8.81
N ASP A 85 13.79 29.41 -9.38
CA ASP A 85 14.26 30.16 -10.56
C ASP A 85 15.47 31.07 -10.21
N GLY A 86 16.55 30.86 -10.93
CA GLY A 86 17.81 31.61 -10.74
C GLY A 86 18.62 31.25 -9.50
N LEU A 87 18.24 30.20 -8.74
CA LEU A 87 18.98 29.71 -7.57
C LEU A 87 19.88 28.55 -7.96
N THR A 88 21.01 28.43 -7.26
CA THR A 88 21.84 27.24 -7.32
C THR A 88 21.22 26.09 -6.51
N ASP A 89 21.59 24.83 -6.82
CA ASP A 89 21.13 23.65 -6.06
C ASP A 89 21.40 23.79 -4.56
N ARG A 90 22.53 24.43 -4.21
CA ARG A 90 22.91 24.72 -2.84
C ARG A 90 21.96 25.69 -2.16
N GLU A 91 21.66 26.83 -2.79
CA GLU A 91 20.76 27.84 -2.24
C GLU A 91 19.35 27.27 -2.08
N LEU A 92 18.88 26.52 -3.07
CA LEU A 92 17.57 25.85 -3.00
C LEU A 92 17.52 24.83 -1.84
N SER A 93 18.62 24.08 -1.64
CA SER A 93 18.74 23.14 -0.52
C SER A 93 18.72 23.85 0.84
N ASP A 94 19.39 25.00 0.98
CA ASP A 94 19.39 25.79 2.22
C ASP A 94 17.99 26.32 2.55
N TYR A 95 17.24 26.77 1.55
CA TYR A 95 15.83 27.18 1.73
C TYR A 95 14.93 25.98 2.02
N ALA A 96 15.15 24.82 1.40
CA ALA A 96 14.41 23.61 1.68
C ALA A 96 14.63 23.15 3.15
N GLU A 97 15.87 23.23 3.67
CA GLU A 97 16.16 22.93 5.08
C GLU A 97 15.54 23.96 6.03
N LEU A 98 15.46 25.23 5.64
CA LEU A 98 14.71 26.25 6.39
C LEU A 98 13.21 25.88 6.46
N ILE A 99 12.60 25.56 5.31
CA ILE A 99 11.19 25.16 5.23
C ILE A 99 10.96 23.90 6.08
N LYS A 100 11.79 22.88 5.94
CA LYS A 100 11.72 21.64 6.71
C LYS A 100 11.68 21.92 8.21
N ARG A 101 12.60 22.72 8.72
CA ARG A 101 12.63 23.09 10.15
C ARG A 101 11.37 23.81 10.60
N GLU A 102 10.92 24.81 9.86
CA GLU A 102 9.73 25.59 10.19
C GLU A 102 8.42 24.78 10.12
N VAL A 103 8.35 23.80 9.20
CA VAL A 103 7.20 22.89 9.07
C VAL A 103 7.24 21.81 10.14
N SER A 104 8.41 21.32 10.53
CA SER A 104 8.56 20.30 11.58
C SER A 104 8.08 20.77 12.95
N ASP A 105 8.06 22.08 13.21
CA ASP A 105 7.59 22.68 14.47
C ASP A 105 6.07 22.80 14.56
N LEU A 106 5.33 22.45 13.50
CA LEU A 106 3.87 22.56 13.50
C LEU A 106 3.22 21.40 14.27
N GLU A 107 2.21 21.75 15.07
CA GLU A 107 1.41 20.75 15.80
C GLU A 107 0.72 19.78 14.85
N GLY A 108 0.89 18.49 15.08
CA GLY A 108 0.32 17.41 14.25
C GLY A 108 1.20 16.97 13.07
N VAL A 109 2.36 17.58 12.86
CA VAL A 109 3.41 17.08 11.97
C VAL A 109 4.28 16.09 12.74
N ASP A 110 4.48 14.90 12.18
CA ASP A 110 5.35 13.87 12.76
C ASP A 110 6.76 13.99 12.22
N ARG A 111 6.90 14.03 10.89
CA ARG A 111 8.20 14.02 10.22
C ARG A 111 8.17 14.84 8.93
N VAL A 112 9.31 15.45 8.63
CA VAL A 112 9.54 16.14 7.35
C VAL A 112 10.85 15.66 6.76
N GLU A 113 10.81 15.21 5.52
CA GLU A 113 11.98 14.76 4.77
C GLU A 113 12.17 15.54 3.48
N LEU A 114 13.43 15.67 3.05
CA LEU A 114 13.79 16.22 1.76
C LEU A 114 14.24 15.10 0.82
N TYR A 115 13.86 15.19 -0.44
CA TYR A 115 14.26 14.28 -1.50
C TYR A 115 14.87 15.06 -2.68
N GLY A 116 15.88 14.47 -3.33
CA GLY A 116 16.51 15.08 -4.50
C GLY A 116 17.60 16.09 -4.16
N THR A 117 18.04 16.17 -2.90
CA THR A 117 19.18 17.02 -2.51
C THR A 117 20.47 16.48 -3.12
N ARG A 118 21.26 17.37 -3.71
CA ARG A 118 22.57 17.05 -4.31
C ARG A 118 23.68 17.57 -3.41
N PRO A 119 24.36 16.69 -2.66
CA PRO A 119 25.46 17.12 -1.79
C PRO A 119 26.59 17.73 -2.60
N GLU A 120 27.11 18.88 -2.15
CA GLU A 120 28.35 19.41 -2.71
C GLU A 120 29.55 18.58 -2.27
N CYS A 121 30.52 18.46 -3.14
CA CYS A 121 31.80 17.79 -2.85
C CYS A 121 32.97 18.58 -3.42
N ILE A 122 34.14 18.27 -2.93
CA ILE A 122 35.40 18.79 -3.48
C ILE A 122 36.09 17.63 -4.21
N ASN A 123 36.22 17.72 -5.51
CA ASN A 123 36.98 16.77 -6.32
C ASN A 123 38.43 17.23 -6.43
N ILE A 124 39.35 16.43 -5.94
CA ILE A 124 40.79 16.56 -6.16
C ILE A 124 41.21 15.55 -7.21
N SER A 125 41.34 15.97 -8.44
CA SER A 125 41.66 15.12 -9.58
C SER A 125 43.16 15.19 -9.86
N LEU A 126 43.87 14.17 -9.44
CA LEU A 126 45.29 14.01 -9.71
C LEU A 126 45.52 13.75 -11.20
N LEU A 127 46.38 14.54 -11.82
CA LEU A 127 46.73 14.38 -13.22
C LEU A 127 47.95 13.44 -13.35
N GLN A 128 47.72 12.22 -13.80
CA GLN A 128 48.69 11.12 -13.75
C GLN A 128 49.99 11.46 -14.46
N ASP A 129 49.93 12.07 -15.63
CA ASP A 129 51.11 12.41 -16.45
C ASP A 129 51.96 13.52 -15.79
N ARG A 130 51.34 14.54 -15.20
CA ARG A 130 52.04 15.60 -14.47
C ARG A 130 52.74 15.05 -13.24
N MET A 131 52.07 14.15 -12.52
CA MET A 131 52.66 13.51 -11.33
C MET A 131 53.88 12.68 -11.72
N ALA A 132 53.77 11.90 -12.82
CA ALA A 132 54.89 11.12 -13.32
C ALA A 132 56.10 12.02 -13.74
N ASN A 133 55.80 13.14 -14.42
CA ASN A 133 56.86 14.08 -14.87
C ASN A 133 57.55 14.83 -13.71
N LEU A 134 56.80 15.08 -12.60
CA LEU A 134 57.31 15.79 -11.43
C LEU A 134 57.77 14.83 -10.31
N GLY A 135 57.75 13.53 -10.57
CA GLY A 135 58.19 12.51 -9.62
C GLY A 135 57.30 12.37 -8.37
N VAL A 136 56.06 12.86 -8.38
CA VAL A 136 55.12 12.81 -7.25
C VAL A 136 54.34 11.50 -7.25
N LYS A 137 54.24 10.85 -6.10
CA LYS A 137 53.52 9.59 -5.94
C LYS A 137 52.09 9.80 -5.37
N PRO A 138 51.07 9.12 -5.88
CA PRO A 138 49.69 9.24 -5.37
C PRO A 138 49.59 8.94 -3.88
N ALA A 139 50.33 7.97 -3.37
CA ALA A 139 50.36 7.60 -1.96
C ALA A 139 50.83 8.74 -1.06
N GLU A 140 51.82 9.54 -1.51
CA GLU A 140 52.35 10.68 -0.79
C GLU A 140 51.32 11.81 -0.71
N VAL A 141 50.62 12.07 -1.81
CA VAL A 141 49.53 13.04 -1.85
C VAL A 141 48.42 12.62 -0.89
N LEU A 142 48.02 11.35 -0.89
CA LEU A 142 47.01 10.80 0.02
C LEU A 142 47.43 10.92 1.49
N ALA A 143 48.71 10.59 1.80
CA ALA A 143 49.24 10.69 3.16
C ALA A 143 49.27 12.14 3.65
N THR A 144 49.72 13.08 2.80
CA THR A 144 49.78 14.50 3.11
C THR A 144 48.38 15.08 3.32
N LEU A 145 47.41 14.80 2.43
CA LEU A 145 46.02 15.23 2.57
C LEU A 145 45.37 14.71 3.86
N ASN A 146 45.54 13.43 4.16
CA ASN A 146 45.02 12.83 5.40
C ASN A 146 45.70 13.44 6.65
N GLY A 147 46.96 13.75 6.60
CA GLY A 147 47.71 14.38 7.69
C GLY A 147 47.27 15.82 7.95
N GLN A 148 47.06 16.61 6.89
CA GLN A 148 46.68 18.02 6.97
C GLN A 148 45.18 18.25 7.27
N ASN A 149 44.28 17.33 6.88
CA ASN A 149 42.85 17.50 7.09
C ASN A 149 42.31 16.86 8.38
N LYS A 150 43.21 16.29 9.22
CA LYS A 150 42.81 15.61 10.45
C LYS A 150 42.73 16.57 11.63
N THR A 151 41.56 16.71 12.23
CA THR A 151 41.38 17.44 13.49
C THR A 151 41.86 16.58 14.65
N THR A 152 42.90 17.01 15.38
CA THR A 152 43.43 16.29 16.51
C THR A 152 43.22 17.10 17.80
N TYR A 153 42.87 16.43 18.86
CA TYR A 153 42.81 17.04 20.17
C TYR A 153 44.19 17.43 20.68
N THR A 154 44.45 18.72 20.94
CA THR A 154 45.76 19.27 21.30
C THR A 154 45.91 19.58 22.78
N GLY A 155 44.86 19.38 23.59
CA GLY A 155 44.91 19.53 25.04
C GLY A 155 44.73 20.97 25.57
N TYR A 156 45.17 21.17 26.76
CA TYR A 156 45.10 22.46 27.48
C TYR A 156 46.47 22.80 28.03
N TYR A 157 46.80 24.07 28.02
CA TYR A 157 47.92 24.65 28.74
C TYR A 157 47.45 25.20 30.08
N GLU A 158 48.03 24.71 31.17
CA GLU A 158 47.72 25.16 32.54
C GLU A 158 48.74 26.17 33.00
N ASN A 159 48.30 27.34 33.39
CA ASN A 159 49.13 28.41 33.90
C ASN A 159 48.45 29.04 35.12
N GLY A 160 48.89 28.65 36.32
CA GLY A 160 48.27 29.06 37.58
C GLY A 160 46.80 28.68 37.68
N ASP A 161 45.92 29.63 37.83
CA ASP A 161 44.49 29.42 37.94
C ASP A 161 43.77 29.28 36.59
N ASN A 162 44.50 29.40 35.49
CA ASN A 162 43.94 29.38 34.12
C ASN A 162 44.25 28.06 33.39
N ARG A 163 43.20 27.53 32.78
CA ARG A 163 43.28 26.40 31.86
C ARG A 163 42.96 26.86 30.43
N ILE A 164 43.97 27.06 29.62
CA ILE A 164 43.84 27.63 28.28
C ILE A 164 43.86 26.51 27.24
N ARG A 165 42.81 26.48 26.39
CA ARG A 165 42.77 25.53 25.30
C ARG A 165 43.84 25.83 24.27
N VAL A 166 44.59 24.82 23.90
CA VAL A 166 45.55 24.91 22.80
C VAL A 166 44.84 24.38 21.53
N THR A 167 45.05 25.04 20.41
CA THR A 167 44.58 24.58 19.07
C THR A 167 45.61 24.88 18.06
N VAL A 168 45.70 23.99 17.03
CA VAL A 168 46.52 24.25 15.84
C VAL A 168 45.59 24.89 14.79
N ASN A 169 45.98 25.98 14.19
CA ASN A 169 45.21 26.69 13.19
C ASN A 169 45.57 26.12 11.78
N ASP A 170 44.72 25.20 11.31
CA ASP A 170 45.13 24.33 10.24
C ASP A 170 44.01 23.83 9.33
N LYS A 171 42.75 24.26 9.59
CA LYS A 171 41.64 23.86 8.71
C LYS A 171 41.66 24.70 7.41
N PHE A 172 41.49 24.01 6.28
CA PHE A 172 41.23 24.66 5.02
C PHE A 172 40.00 25.55 5.14
N LYS A 173 40.12 26.83 4.82
CA LYS A 173 39.00 27.80 4.84
C LYS A 173 38.40 28.02 3.47
N THR A 174 39.21 27.82 2.44
CA THR A 174 38.82 27.96 1.06
C THR A 174 39.33 26.78 0.23
N VAL A 175 38.68 26.52 -0.91
CA VAL A 175 39.16 25.50 -1.87
C VAL A 175 40.57 25.83 -2.40
N ASP A 176 40.90 27.13 -2.51
CA ASP A 176 42.25 27.58 -2.92
C ASP A 176 43.30 27.22 -1.86
N ASP A 177 42.94 27.15 -0.56
CA ASP A 177 43.91 26.73 0.48
C ASP A 177 44.28 25.25 0.31
N ILE A 178 43.35 24.40 -0.13
CA ILE A 178 43.67 23.00 -0.50
C ILE A 178 44.68 22.99 -1.66
N GLY A 179 44.49 23.84 -2.66
CA GLY A 179 45.39 23.96 -3.80
C GLY A 179 46.79 24.48 -3.47
N LYS A 180 46.92 25.29 -2.42
CA LYS A 180 48.20 25.83 -1.94
C LYS A 180 49.00 24.85 -1.06
N MET A 181 48.39 23.73 -0.66
CA MET A 181 49.06 22.72 0.16
C MET A 181 50.36 22.25 -0.51
N LEU A 182 51.43 22.19 0.29
CA LEU A 182 52.73 21.76 -0.18
C LEU A 182 52.86 20.25 -0.17
N ILE A 183 53.38 19.71 -1.27
CA ILE A 183 53.69 18.31 -1.48
C ILE A 183 55.14 18.21 -1.87
N GLN A 184 55.81 17.16 -1.44
CA GLN A 184 57.21 16.93 -1.78
C GLN A 184 57.27 16.36 -3.20
N GLY A 185 58.10 16.98 -4.05
CA GLY A 185 58.42 16.49 -5.40
C GLY A 185 59.77 15.79 -5.43
N HIS A 186 60.35 15.60 -6.62
CA HIS A 186 61.66 15.02 -6.85
C HIS A 186 62.76 15.96 -6.26
N ASP A 187 63.81 15.40 -5.72
CA ASP A 187 64.95 16.15 -5.19
C ASP A 187 64.64 17.16 -4.06
N ASP A 188 63.67 16.90 -3.20
CA ASP A 188 63.19 17.76 -2.13
C ASP A 188 62.50 19.07 -2.59
N ASP A 189 62.11 19.17 -3.85
CA ASP A 189 61.34 20.29 -4.38
C ASP A 189 59.94 20.32 -3.72
N GLN A 190 59.53 21.50 -3.30
CA GLN A 190 58.19 21.72 -2.75
C GLN A 190 57.25 22.19 -3.85
N LEU A 191 56.28 21.32 -4.21
CA LEU A 191 55.27 21.60 -5.19
C LEU A 191 53.94 21.93 -4.48
N ARG A 192 53.08 22.66 -5.15
CA ARG A 192 51.72 22.91 -4.66
C ARG A 192 50.80 21.86 -5.26
N LEU A 193 49.77 21.44 -4.47
CA LEU A 193 48.80 20.45 -4.95
C LEU A 193 48.15 20.88 -6.29
N ARG A 194 47.86 22.16 -6.50
CA ARG A 194 47.34 22.69 -7.76
C ARG A 194 48.25 22.49 -8.99
N ASP A 195 49.54 22.25 -8.79
CA ASP A 195 50.48 22.05 -9.89
C ASP A 195 50.34 20.64 -10.48
N ILE A 196 49.86 19.69 -9.70
CA ILE A 196 49.68 18.28 -10.04
C ILE A 196 48.21 17.80 -10.05
N ALA A 197 47.31 18.63 -9.57
CA ALA A 197 45.87 18.27 -9.46
C ALA A 197 44.96 19.41 -9.91
N ARG A 198 43.82 19.07 -10.47
CA ARG A 198 42.68 19.95 -10.66
C ARG A 198 41.78 19.83 -9.43
N ILE A 199 41.46 20.97 -8.81
CA ILE A 199 40.65 21.03 -7.59
C ILE A 199 39.37 21.82 -7.92
N GLU A 200 38.26 21.17 -7.81
CA GLU A 200 36.98 21.74 -8.21
C GLU A 200 35.91 21.47 -7.14
N LYS A 201 35.12 22.49 -6.84
CA LYS A 201 33.89 22.33 -6.08
C LYS A 201 32.83 21.88 -7.07
N SER A 202 32.15 20.76 -6.76
CA SER A 202 31.20 20.12 -7.63
C SER A 202 30.11 19.47 -6.78
N TYR A 203 29.19 18.76 -7.42
CA TYR A 203 28.20 17.92 -6.75
C TYR A 203 28.63 16.44 -6.86
N GLU A 204 28.15 15.61 -5.93
CA GLU A 204 28.38 14.16 -6.01
C GLU A 204 27.82 13.60 -7.33
N ASN A 205 28.65 12.77 -8.01
CA ASN A 205 28.31 12.11 -9.26
C ASN A 205 28.76 10.63 -9.22
N PRO A 206 27.85 9.65 -9.47
CA PRO A 206 26.46 9.81 -9.86
C PRO A 206 25.57 10.35 -8.73
N THR A 207 24.60 11.17 -9.09
CA THR A 207 23.58 11.64 -8.14
C THR A 207 22.68 10.46 -7.79
N ARG A 208 22.47 10.25 -6.49
CA ARG A 208 21.66 9.09 -6.03
C ARG A 208 20.18 9.28 -6.27
N ASN A 209 19.68 10.49 -6.07
CA ASN A 209 18.27 10.84 -6.24
C ASN A 209 18.16 12.21 -6.90
N GLU A 210 17.36 12.32 -7.95
CA GLU A 210 17.05 13.59 -8.59
C GLU A 210 15.53 13.73 -8.71
N LEU A 211 15.06 14.97 -8.65
CA LEU A 211 13.66 15.31 -8.84
C LEU A 211 13.51 16.45 -9.83
N PHE A 212 12.55 16.31 -10.74
CA PHE A 212 12.18 17.37 -11.67
C PHE A 212 10.67 17.56 -11.60
N TYR A 213 10.23 18.80 -11.72
CA TYR A 213 8.82 19.17 -11.81
C TYR A 213 8.63 19.97 -13.09
N ASP A 214 7.80 19.45 -13.99
CA ASP A 214 7.53 20.05 -15.31
C ASP A 214 8.81 20.39 -16.10
N GLY A 215 9.88 19.56 -15.96
CA GLY A 215 11.18 19.73 -16.63
C GLY A 215 12.18 20.60 -15.88
N GLU A 216 11.76 21.29 -14.83
CA GLU A 216 12.64 22.08 -13.97
C GLU A 216 13.17 21.23 -12.82
N GLN A 217 14.43 21.47 -12.45
CA GLN A 217 15.01 20.79 -11.29
C GLN A 217 14.31 21.24 -10.01
N ALA A 218 13.95 20.27 -9.17
CA ALA A 218 13.19 20.49 -7.96
C ALA A 218 13.74 19.70 -6.77
N LEU A 219 13.38 20.14 -5.57
CA LEU A 219 13.56 19.36 -4.35
C LEU A 219 12.21 18.91 -3.82
N GLY A 220 12.10 17.65 -3.42
CA GLY A 220 10.91 17.11 -2.78
C GLY A 220 10.85 17.47 -1.30
N LEU A 221 9.76 18.06 -0.84
CA LEU A 221 9.42 18.22 0.56
C LEU A 221 8.30 17.24 0.91
N LEU A 222 8.61 16.27 1.74
CA LEU A 222 7.73 15.19 2.16
C LEU A 222 7.32 15.42 3.61
N VAL A 223 6.03 15.57 3.88
CA VAL A 223 5.50 15.84 5.23
C VAL A 223 4.55 14.73 5.65
N ALA A 224 4.84 14.10 6.78
CA ALA A 224 3.99 13.10 7.42
C ALA A 224 3.23 13.73 8.59
N ALA A 225 1.94 13.40 8.71
CA ALA A 225 1.13 13.80 9.86
C ALA A 225 1.23 12.76 10.99
N SER A 226 1.16 13.23 12.24
CA SER A 226 1.15 12.36 13.42
C SER A 226 -0.09 11.47 13.46
N SER A 227 0.07 10.25 13.98
CA SER A 227 -1.04 9.32 14.15
C SER A 227 -2.17 9.93 15.01
N GLY A 228 -3.42 9.70 14.59
CA GLY A 228 -4.60 10.20 15.31
C GLY A 228 -4.92 11.68 15.11
N THR A 229 -4.17 12.41 14.27
CA THR A 229 -4.45 13.81 13.95
C THR A 229 -5.42 13.97 12.77
N ASP A 230 -6.05 15.13 12.68
CA ASP A 230 -6.89 15.52 11.56
C ASP A 230 -6.02 16.00 10.39
N ILE A 231 -5.87 15.15 9.37
CA ILE A 231 -5.01 15.42 8.20
C ILE A 231 -5.42 16.70 7.46
N ILE A 232 -6.71 17.08 7.45
CA ILE A 232 -7.19 18.29 6.78
C ILE A 232 -6.70 19.54 7.54
N LYS A 233 -6.75 19.52 8.87
CA LYS A 233 -6.26 20.63 9.69
C LYS A 233 -4.75 20.77 9.61
N VAL A 234 -4.03 19.63 9.72
CA VAL A 234 -2.56 19.62 9.59
C VAL A 234 -2.15 20.15 8.22
N GLY A 235 -2.80 19.67 7.14
CA GLY A 235 -2.52 20.15 5.80
C GLY A 235 -2.77 21.62 5.62
N SER A 236 -3.87 22.14 6.16
CA SER A 236 -4.18 23.58 6.12
C SER A 236 -3.15 24.41 6.88
N ALA A 237 -2.65 23.91 8.02
CA ALA A 237 -1.59 24.55 8.80
C ALA A 237 -0.27 24.57 8.03
N VAL A 238 0.10 23.45 7.38
CA VAL A 238 1.30 23.35 6.54
C VAL A 238 1.21 24.30 5.33
N ALA A 239 0.10 24.30 4.61
CA ALA A 239 -0.09 25.18 3.46
C ALA A 239 0.00 26.66 3.86
N LYS A 240 -0.66 27.06 4.95
CA LYS A 240 -0.59 28.41 5.49
C LYS A 240 0.84 28.78 5.88
N LYS A 241 1.57 27.87 6.54
CA LYS A 241 2.97 28.13 6.93
C LYS A 241 3.87 28.32 5.71
N LEU A 242 3.68 27.55 4.64
CA LEU A 242 4.42 27.70 3.39
C LEU A 242 4.12 29.07 2.74
N ASP A 243 2.87 29.50 2.72
CA ASP A 243 2.47 30.80 2.22
C ASP A 243 3.06 31.95 3.06
N ASP A 244 3.06 31.83 4.38
CA ASP A 244 3.66 32.79 5.29
C ASP A 244 5.17 32.92 5.08
N LEU A 245 5.86 31.80 4.84
CA LEU A 245 7.29 31.76 4.52
C LEU A 245 7.58 32.39 3.15
N LYS A 246 6.76 32.10 2.13
CA LYS A 246 6.87 32.70 0.80
C LYS A 246 6.74 34.22 0.84
N GLY A 247 5.89 34.75 1.72
CA GLY A 247 5.69 36.19 1.89
C GLY A 247 6.75 36.92 2.74
N SER A 248 7.61 36.18 3.48
CA SER A 248 8.47 36.80 4.49
C SER A 248 9.95 36.40 4.44
N ARG A 249 10.29 35.15 4.16
CA ARG A 249 11.66 34.62 4.29
C ARG A 249 12.21 33.97 3.03
N LEU A 250 11.36 33.54 2.11
CA LEU A 250 11.79 32.91 0.86
C LEU A 250 11.93 33.98 -0.24
N PRO A 251 12.94 33.85 -1.11
CA PRO A 251 13.05 34.74 -2.29
C PRO A 251 11.91 34.47 -3.26
N ALA A 252 11.60 35.47 -4.08
CA ALA A 252 10.48 35.43 -5.04
C ALA A 252 10.56 34.26 -6.06
N GLY A 253 11.77 33.74 -6.31
CA GLY A 253 12.01 32.63 -7.24
C GLY A 253 11.73 31.23 -6.63
N VAL A 254 11.48 31.11 -5.32
CA VAL A 254 11.15 29.82 -4.72
C VAL A 254 9.65 29.56 -4.78
N GLU A 255 9.27 28.50 -5.48
CA GLU A 255 7.88 28.06 -5.57
C GLU A 255 7.69 26.68 -4.95
N CYS A 256 6.49 26.47 -4.37
CA CYS A 256 6.10 25.22 -3.74
C CYS A 256 4.88 24.66 -4.51
N HIS A 257 5.09 23.59 -5.26
CA HIS A 257 4.07 22.93 -6.05
C HIS A 257 3.55 21.68 -5.35
N LYS A 258 2.23 21.49 -5.29
CA LYS A 258 1.63 20.29 -4.76
C LYS A 258 1.78 19.15 -5.77
N VAL A 259 2.54 18.10 -5.44
CA VAL A 259 2.64 16.87 -6.24
C VAL A 259 1.60 15.86 -5.79
N PHE A 260 1.52 15.60 -4.49
CA PHE A 260 0.47 14.79 -3.89
C PHE A 260 0.01 15.43 -2.58
N TYR A 261 -1.28 15.67 -2.47
CA TYR A 261 -1.82 16.36 -1.31
C TYR A 261 -3.05 15.65 -0.77
N GLN A 262 -2.82 14.73 0.18
CA GLN A 262 -3.86 13.90 0.81
C GLN A 262 -4.96 14.71 1.51
N PRO A 263 -4.68 15.85 2.19
CA PRO A 263 -5.72 16.64 2.85
C PRO A 263 -6.87 17.05 1.93
N GLU A 264 -6.58 17.48 0.72
CA GLU A 264 -7.58 17.87 -0.30
C GLU A 264 -8.36 16.65 -0.78
N ARG A 265 -7.67 15.55 -1.12
CA ARG A 265 -8.30 14.30 -1.55
C ARG A 265 -9.22 13.69 -0.49
N VAL A 266 -8.84 13.79 0.79
CA VAL A 266 -9.67 13.36 1.91
C VAL A 266 -10.88 14.28 2.06
N GLY A 267 -10.68 15.60 1.98
CA GLY A 267 -11.75 16.60 2.02
C GLY A 267 -12.81 16.35 0.94
N ASP A 268 -12.39 16.16 -0.30
CA ASP A 268 -13.27 15.89 -1.44
C ASP A 268 -14.02 14.56 -1.28
N SER A 269 -13.31 13.51 -0.83
CA SER A 269 -13.94 12.22 -0.57
C SER A 269 -14.99 12.30 0.53
N LEU A 270 -14.69 12.97 1.65
CA LEU A 270 -15.65 13.18 2.74
C LEU A 270 -16.84 14.01 2.26
N GLY A 271 -16.62 15.08 1.49
CA GLY A 271 -17.66 15.90 0.89
C GLY A 271 -18.61 15.08 0.03
N THR A 272 -18.09 14.27 -0.87
CA THR A 272 -18.87 13.37 -1.75
C THR A 272 -19.71 12.38 -0.93
N PHE A 273 -19.13 11.76 0.09
CA PHE A 273 -19.86 10.81 0.94
C PHE A 273 -20.94 11.47 1.80
N VAL A 274 -20.70 12.69 2.30
CA VAL A 274 -21.73 13.46 3.03
C VAL A 274 -22.91 13.77 2.11
N ILE A 275 -22.65 14.15 0.86
CA ILE A 275 -23.70 14.36 -0.15
C ILE A 275 -24.47 13.06 -0.39
N ASN A 276 -23.77 11.94 -0.65
CA ASN A 276 -24.39 10.63 -0.83
C ASN A 276 -25.24 10.20 0.39
N LEU A 277 -24.78 10.51 1.60
CA LEU A 277 -25.53 10.25 2.84
C LEU A 277 -26.83 11.06 2.87
N ILE A 278 -26.77 12.35 2.57
CA ILE A 278 -27.95 13.23 2.53
C ILE A 278 -28.93 12.78 1.44
N GLU A 279 -28.45 12.48 0.24
CA GLU A 279 -29.27 11.96 -0.85
C GLU A 279 -29.97 10.67 -0.46
N SER A 280 -29.24 9.73 0.16
CA SER A 280 -29.81 8.48 0.63
C SER A 280 -30.89 8.69 1.69
N VAL A 281 -30.67 9.61 2.67
CA VAL A 281 -31.71 9.97 3.66
C VAL A 281 -32.95 10.52 2.96
N ILE A 282 -32.79 11.44 2.01
CA ILE A 282 -33.90 12.04 1.27
C ILE A 282 -34.69 10.96 0.50
N ILE A 283 -33.99 10.07 -0.22
CA ILE A 283 -34.59 8.98 -0.99
C ILE A 283 -35.39 8.07 -0.07
N VAL A 284 -34.81 7.62 1.05
CA VAL A 284 -35.46 6.72 2.01
C VAL A 284 -36.69 7.39 2.62
N VAL A 285 -36.61 8.63 3.07
CA VAL A 285 -37.76 9.36 3.66
C VAL A 285 -38.87 9.57 2.64
N LEU A 286 -38.52 9.90 1.38
CA LEU A 286 -39.52 10.08 0.30
C LEU A 286 -40.27 8.78 0.02
N ILE A 287 -39.57 7.66 -0.07
CA ILE A 287 -40.16 6.34 -0.28
C ILE A 287 -41.13 5.99 0.86
N LEU A 288 -40.70 6.24 2.11
CA LEU A 288 -41.54 6.00 3.28
C LEU A 288 -42.80 6.87 3.30
N MET A 289 -42.67 8.15 2.88
CA MET A 289 -43.84 9.05 2.74
C MET A 289 -44.83 8.55 1.70
N LEU A 290 -44.32 8.07 0.56
CA LEU A 290 -45.15 7.53 -0.53
C LEU A 290 -45.84 6.23 -0.12
N ALA A 291 -45.16 5.33 0.56
CA ALA A 291 -45.67 3.99 0.85
C ALA A 291 -46.50 3.88 2.13
N MET A 292 -46.13 4.63 3.18
CA MET A 292 -46.78 4.56 4.50
C MET A 292 -47.62 5.81 4.83
N GLY A 293 -47.61 6.80 3.91
CA GLY A 293 -48.27 8.07 4.08
C GLY A 293 -47.40 9.13 4.77
N PHE A 294 -47.69 10.38 4.48
CA PHE A 294 -46.88 11.53 4.88
C PHE A 294 -46.56 11.58 6.38
N LYS A 295 -47.56 11.38 7.26
CA LYS A 295 -47.36 11.48 8.71
C LYS A 295 -46.48 10.38 9.26
N SER A 296 -46.66 9.13 8.80
CA SER A 296 -45.83 7.99 9.22
C SER A 296 -44.44 8.08 8.65
N GLY A 297 -44.28 8.48 7.39
CA GLY A 297 -42.98 8.66 6.75
C GLY A 297 -42.12 9.73 7.45
N VAL A 298 -42.71 10.86 7.84
CA VAL A 298 -42.01 11.91 8.61
C VAL A 298 -41.57 11.42 10.00
N ILE A 299 -42.38 10.64 10.70
CA ILE A 299 -42.02 10.08 12.03
C ILE A 299 -40.79 9.18 11.89
N ILE A 300 -40.81 8.28 10.91
CA ILE A 300 -39.70 7.35 10.68
C ILE A 300 -38.45 8.13 10.19
N GLY A 301 -38.63 9.12 9.31
CA GLY A 301 -37.56 9.95 8.82
C GLY A 301 -36.85 10.75 9.92
N ILE A 302 -37.59 11.34 10.85
CA ILE A 302 -37.00 12.02 12.03
C ILE A 302 -36.24 11.01 12.89
N SER A 303 -36.80 9.82 13.11
CA SER A 303 -36.14 8.76 13.87
C SER A 303 -34.81 8.33 13.20
N LEU A 304 -34.80 8.21 11.87
CA LEU A 304 -33.60 7.91 11.09
C LEU A 304 -32.52 8.97 11.30
N VAL A 305 -32.87 10.25 11.12
CA VAL A 305 -31.93 11.37 11.28
C VAL A 305 -31.36 11.39 12.71
N VAL A 306 -32.20 11.23 13.74
CA VAL A 306 -31.75 11.18 15.13
C VAL A 306 -30.84 9.99 15.38
N THR A 307 -31.11 8.83 14.76
CA THR A 307 -30.23 7.65 14.86
C THR A 307 -28.85 7.91 14.25
N VAL A 308 -28.80 8.50 13.06
CA VAL A 308 -27.54 8.81 12.38
C VAL A 308 -26.71 9.78 13.21
N PHE A 309 -27.30 10.91 13.65
CA PHE A 309 -26.57 11.88 14.49
C PHE A 309 -26.15 11.28 15.85
N GLY A 310 -27.02 10.50 16.48
CA GLY A 310 -26.68 9.79 17.71
C GLY A 310 -25.52 8.81 17.52
N SER A 311 -25.46 8.12 16.39
CA SER A 311 -24.36 7.20 16.06
C SER A 311 -23.04 7.93 15.86
N PHE A 312 -23.03 9.13 15.29
CA PHE A 312 -21.83 9.96 15.21
C PHE A 312 -21.31 10.35 16.60
N LEU A 313 -22.21 10.67 17.56
CA LEU A 313 -21.80 10.98 18.93
C LEU A 313 -21.15 9.78 19.64
N PHE A 314 -21.70 8.58 19.43
CA PHE A 314 -21.11 7.34 19.96
C PHE A 314 -19.76 7.03 19.28
N LEU A 315 -19.65 7.20 17.97
CA LEU A 315 -18.40 7.00 17.24
C LEU A 315 -17.29 7.93 17.80
N LEU A 316 -17.63 9.21 18.03
CA LEU A 316 -16.73 10.18 18.63
C LEU A 316 -16.30 9.75 20.06
N SER A 317 -17.25 9.31 20.91
CA SER A 317 -16.97 8.88 22.29
C SER A 317 -16.14 7.60 22.37
N ALA A 318 -16.23 6.75 21.34
CA ALA A 318 -15.46 5.51 21.23
C ALA A 318 -14.05 5.72 20.61
N GLY A 319 -13.66 6.98 20.31
CA GLY A 319 -12.39 7.29 19.64
C GLY A 319 -12.34 6.87 18.17
N GLY A 320 -13.48 6.61 17.55
CA GLY A 320 -13.56 6.26 16.14
C GLY A 320 -13.32 7.46 15.24
N THR A 321 -12.90 7.19 13.99
CA THR A 321 -12.56 8.21 13.00
C THR A 321 -13.63 8.34 11.92
N MET A 322 -13.83 9.58 11.43
CA MET A 322 -14.67 9.80 10.26
C MET A 322 -13.83 9.56 9.02
N GLN A 323 -14.03 8.42 8.40
CA GLN A 323 -13.33 7.97 7.22
C GLN A 323 -14.30 7.42 6.17
N ARG A 324 -13.80 7.15 4.98
CA ARG A 324 -14.57 6.66 3.85
C ARG A 324 -15.38 5.40 4.16
N VAL A 325 -14.76 4.43 4.88
CA VAL A 325 -15.42 3.18 5.28
C VAL A 325 -16.53 3.41 6.30
N SER A 326 -16.30 4.29 7.29
CA SER A 326 -17.31 4.64 8.30
C SER A 326 -18.53 5.29 7.65
N LEU A 327 -18.33 6.19 6.69
CA LEU A 327 -19.42 6.86 5.97
C LEU A 327 -20.18 5.90 5.06
N ALA A 328 -19.49 5.01 4.35
CA ALA A 328 -20.11 3.94 3.56
C ALA A 328 -20.95 3.00 4.46
N ALA A 329 -20.46 2.71 5.66
CA ALA A 329 -21.20 1.94 6.66
C ALA A 329 -22.50 2.63 7.09
N PHE A 330 -22.53 3.96 7.20
CA PHE A 330 -23.76 4.71 7.48
C PHE A 330 -24.75 4.61 6.34
N VAL A 331 -24.32 4.72 5.09
CA VAL A 331 -25.20 4.55 3.92
C VAL A 331 -25.76 3.13 3.88
N LEU A 332 -24.91 2.12 4.13
CA LEU A 332 -25.34 0.73 4.27
C LEU A 332 -26.34 0.53 5.41
N ALA A 333 -26.05 1.13 6.58
CA ALA A 333 -26.92 1.03 7.76
C ALA A 333 -28.29 1.65 7.53
N MET A 334 -28.37 2.71 6.75
CA MET A 334 -29.61 3.51 6.61
C MET A 334 -30.82 2.68 6.26
N GLY A 335 -30.69 1.77 5.30
CA GLY A 335 -31.78 0.86 4.96
C GLY A 335 -32.21 -0.01 6.13
N MET A 336 -31.23 -0.54 6.89
CA MET A 336 -31.46 -1.41 8.04
C MET A 336 -31.97 -0.67 9.29
N LEU A 337 -31.60 0.63 9.45
CA LEU A 337 -31.99 1.46 10.58
C LEU A 337 -33.49 1.74 10.60
N VAL A 338 -34.06 1.87 9.42
CA VAL A 338 -35.47 2.17 9.24
C VAL A 338 -36.37 0.98 9.55
N ASP A 339 -35.89 -0.24 9.37
CA ASP A 339 -36.66 -1.47 9.49
C ASP A 339 -37.36 -1.62 10.85
N ASN A 340 -36.66 -1.36 11.95
CA ASN A 340 -37.21 -1.43 13.29
C ASN A 340 -38.39 -0.46 13.46
N ALA A 341 -38.20 0.76 12.95
CA ALA A 341 -39.22 1.80 13.01
C ALA A 341 -40.44 1.47 12.12
N ILE A 342 -40.23 0.87 10.93
CA ILE A 342 -41.29 0.42 10.02
C ILE A 342 -42.17 -0.61 10.73
N VAL A 343 -41.58 -1.65 11.34
CA VAL A 343 -42.32 -2.71 12.02
C VAL A 343 -43.18 -2.14 13.16
N ILE A 344 -42.63 -1.24 13.96
CA ILE A 344 -43.33 -0.61 15.08
C ILE A 344 -44.49 0.27 14.57
N ILE A 345 -44.24 1.15 13.57
CA ILE A 345 -45.30 2.07 13.11
C ILE A 345 -46.39 1.32 12.35
N ASP A 346 -46.07 0.29 11.58
CA ASP A 346 -47.07 -0.54 10.86
C ASP A 346 -47.95 -1.26 11.85
N GLY A 347 -47.39 -1.84 12.91
CA GLY A 347 -48.17 -2.48 13.99
C GLY A 347 -49.05 -1.50 14.74
N ILE A 348 -48.57 -0.28 15.03
CA ILE A 348 -49.37 0.78 15.63
C ILE A 348 -50.53 1.15 14.71
N LEU A 349 -50.31 1.30 13.42
CA LEU A 349 -51.38 1.62 12.46
C LEU A 349 -52.44 0.53 12.34
N VAL A 350 -52.02 -0.75 12.40
CA VAL A 350 -52.94 -1.90 12.38
C VAL A 350 -53.79 -1.91 13.64
N ASP A 351 -53.19 -1.73 14.81
CA ASP A 351 -53.90 -1.70 16.10
C ASP A 351 -54.88 -0.51 16.21
N LEU A 352 -54.46 0.68 15.71
CA LEU A 352 -55.37 1.85 15.66
C LEU A 352 -56.57 1.64 14.72
N LYS A 353 -56.34 1.00 13.56
CA LYS A 353 -57.44 0.64 12.63
C LYS A 353 -58.36 -0.45 13.19
N ALA A 354 -57.79 -1.34 14.02
CA ALA A 354 -58.57 -2.35 14.73
C ALA A 354 -59.41 -1.79 15.90
N GLY A 355 -59.33 -0.47 16.16
CA GLY A 355 -60.10 0.23 17.18
C GLY A 355 -59.59 0.06 18.61
N LYS A 356 -58.35 -0.40 18.82
CA LYS A 356 -57.75 -0.49 20.15
C LYS A 356 -57.55 0.90 20.79
N PRO A 357 -57.66 1.02 22.12
CA PRO A 357 -57.36 2.26 22.81
C PRO A 357 -55.95 2.77 22.44
N ARG A 358 -55.81 4.08 22.23
CA ARG A 358 -54.60 4.70 21.70
C ARG A 358 -53.35 4.36 22.48
N MET A 359 -53.43 4.40 23.81
CA MET A 359 -52.27 4.12 24.69
C MET A 359 -51.90 2.64 24.65
N GLU A 360 -52.91 1.75 24.51
CA GLU A 360 -52.68 0.32 24.36
C GLU A 360 -52.03 0.00 23.01
N ALA A 361 -52.50 0.60 21.91
CA ALA A 361 -51.92 0.44 20.57
C ALA A 361 -50.46 0.88 20.54
N MET A 362 -50.07 1.95 21.27
CA MET A 362 -48.69 2.44 21.35
C MET A 362 -47.75 1.51 22.15
N THR A 363 -48.23 0.83 23.17
CA THR A 363 -47.44 0.03 24.09
C THR A 363 -47.45 -1.47 23.78
N ALA A 364 -48.57 -2.01 23.27
CA ALA A 364 -48.73 -3.43 23.01
C ALA A 364 -47.72 -3.96 21.99
N ILE A 365 -47.54 -3.22 20.85
CA ILE A 365 -46.64 -3.62 19.80
C ILE A 365 -45.18 -3.64 20.25
N GLY A 366 -44.76 -2.64 21.06
CA GLY A 366 -43.45 -2.60 21.64
C GLY A 366 -43.14 -3.79 22.55
N ARG A 367 -44.07 -4.18 23.42
CA ARG A 367 -43.94 -5.36 24.28
C ARG A 367 -43.83 -6.66 23.48
N GLN A 368 -44.62 -6.78 22.43
CA GLN A 368 -44.69 -7.99 21.61
C GLN A 368 -43.48 -8.19 20.71
N THR A 369 -42.95 -7.11 20.11
CA THR A 369 -41.89 -7.18 19.08
C THR A 369 -40.50 -6.82 19.58
N ALA A 370 -40.33 -6.30 20.81
CA ALA A 370 -39.03 -5.84 21.32
C ALA A 370 -37.94 -6.92 21.26
N MET A 371 -38.22 -8.14 21.78
CA MET A 371 -37.24 -9.23 21.81
C MET A 371 -36.96 -9.82 20.42
N PRO A 372 -37.97 -10.10 19.56
CA PRO A 372 -37.68 -10.50 18.17
C PRO A 372 -36.85 -9.49 17.37
N LEU A 373 -37.16 -8.19 17.50
CA LEU A 373 -36.38 -7.12 16.86
C LEU A 373 -34.95 -7.00 17.41
N LEU A 374 -34.76 -7.18 18.74
CA LEU A 374 -33.43 -7.22 19.32
C LEU A 374 -32.62 -8.40 18.78
N GLY A 375 -33.19 -9.59 18.79
CA GLY A 375 -32.55 -10.79 18.24
C GLY A 375 -32.18 -10.63 16.77
N ALA A 376 -33.06 -10.08 15.96
CA ALA A 376 -32.81 -9.76 14.56
C ALA A 376 -31.72 -8.72 14.37
N THR A 377 -31.69 -7.69 15.24
CA THR A 377 -30.65 -6.65 15.22
C THR A 377 -29.28 -7.21 15.60
N LEU A 378 -29.20 -8.03 16.66
CA LEU A 378 -27.97 -8.69 17.07
C LEU A 378 -27.43 -9.63 15.98
N ILE A 379 -28.29 -10.38 15.31
CA ILE A 379 -27.86 -11.26 14.21
C ILE A 379 -27.32 -10.45 13.03
N ALA A 380 -27.96 -9.33 12.69
CA ALA A 380 -27.44 -8.44 11.65
C ALA A 380 -26.04 -7.89 11.99
N ILE A 381 -25.77 -7.58 13.26
CA ILE A 381 -24.46 -7.16 13.75
C ILE A 381 -23.45 -8.31 13.68
N ILE A 382 -23.81 -9.50 14.17
CA ILE A 382 -22.92 -10.68 14.22
C ILE A 382 -22.52 -11.15 12.83
N ALA A 383 -23.33 -10.90 11.79
CA ALA A 383 -22.97 -11.20 10.41
C ALA A 383 -21.67 -10.50 9.97
N PHE A 384 -21.36 -9.33 10.52
CA PHE A 384 -20.11 -8.59 10.25
C PHE A 384 -19.00 -8.88 11.26
N LEU A 385 -19.21 -9.69 12.30
CA LEU A 385 -18.22 -10.02 13.32
C LEU A 385 -16.95 -10.67 12.75
N PRO A 386 -17.00 -11.56 11.73
CA PRO A 386 -15.80 -12.15 11.14
C PRO A 386 -14.82 -11.12 10.60
N ILE A 387 -15.33 -10.00 10.07
CA ILE A 387 -14.52 -8.89 9.54
C ILE A 387 -13.81 -8.15 10.68
N TYR A 388 -14.54 -7.83 11.74
CA TYR A 388 -13.99 -7.16 12.92
C TYR A 388 -12.87 -7.97 13.59
N MET A 389 -12.98 -9.29 13.57
CA MET A 389 -11.98 -10.21 14.15
C MET A 389 -10.83 -10.56 13.19
N SER A 390 -10.86 -10.09 11.94
CA SER A 390 -9.81 -10.37 10.97
C SER A 390 -8.61 -9.46 11.23
N PRO A 391 -7.40 -10.01 11.49
CA PRO A 391 -6.22 -9.21 11.80
C PRO A 391 -5.47 -8.73 10.55
N ASP A 392 -5.84 -9.22 9.36
CA ASP A 392 -5.20 -8.87 8.11
C ASP A 392 -5.49 -7.43 7.66
N THR A 393 -4.74 -6.94 6.68
CA THR A 393 -4.86 -5.57 6.14
C THR A 393 -6.29 -5.24 5.71
N ALA A 394 -6.96 -6.17 5.01
CA ALA A 394 -8.34 -5.97 4.57
C ALA A 394 -9.33 -5.90 5.74
N GLY A 395 -9.13 -6.74 6.77
CA GLY A 395 -9.92 -6.73 8.01
C GLY A 395 -9.72 -5.44 8.80
N VAL A 396 -8.48 -4.99 8.98
CA VAL A 396 -8.17 -3.72 9.66
C VAL A 396 -8.79 -2.53 8.93
N TYR A 397 -8.70 -2.51 7.60
CA TYR A 397 -9.28 -1.47 6.76
C TYR A 397 -10.82 -1.39 6.89
N THR A 398 -11.50 -2.53 7.02
CA THR A 398 -12.97 -2.60 7.09
C THR A 398 -13.53 -2.72 8.51
N ARG A 399 -12.70 -2.70 9.54
CA ARG A 399 -13.09 -2.87 10.96
C ARG A 399 -14.13 -1.86 11.42
N ASP A 400 -13.99 -0.60 11.05
CA ASP A 400 -14.89 0.47 11.45
C ASP A 400 -16.31 0.27 10.91
N LEU A 401 -16.47 -0.46 9.81
CA LEU A 401 -17.77 -0.84 9.28
C LEU A 401 -18.60 -1.62 10.31
N PHE A 402 -17.99 -2.58 11.01
CA PHE A 402 -18.65 -3.31 12.08
C PHE A 402 -19.06 -2.41 13.23
N ILE A 403 -18.16 -1.52 13.70
CA ILE A 403 -18.41 -0.63 14.84
C ILE A 403 -19.58 0.30 14.54
N VAL A 404 -19.55 0.96 13.38
CA VAL A 404 -20.60 1.88 12.94
C VAL A 404 -21.95 1.17 12.84
N LEU A 405 -21.98 -0.02 12.21
CA LEU A 405 -23.20 -0.81 12.08
C LEU A 405 -23.74 -1.25 13.43
N ALA A 406 -22.88 -1.76 14.32
CA ALA A 406 -23.30 -2.24 15.64
C ALA A 406 -23.94 -1.11 16.46
N VAL A 407 -23.28 0.03 16.56
CA VAL A 407 -23.79 1.19 17.30
C VAL A 407 -25.08 1.71 16.69
N SER A 408 -25.11 1.92 15.37
CA SER A 408 -26.27 2.48 14.68
C SER A 408 -27.50 1.59 14.77
N LEU A 409 -27.33 0.28 14.59
CA LEU A 409 -28.44 -0.68 14.66
C LEU A 409 -28.99 -0.83 16.08
N LEU A 410 -28.14 -0.87 17.11
CA LEU A 410 -28.59 -0.91 18.51
C LEU A 410 -29.32 0.38 18.89
N LEU A 411 -28.80 1.53 18.49
CA LEU A 411 -29.45 2.82 18.74
C LEU A 411 -30.79 2.91 18.02
N SER A 412 -30.88 2.42 16.77
CA SER A 412 -32.14 2.33 16.01
C SER A 412 -33.19 1.49 16.75
N TRP A 413 -32.78 0.34 17.31
CA TRP A 413 -33.72 -0.50 18.09
C TRP A 413 -34.25 0.25 19.31
N VAL A 414 -33.38 0.95 20.07
CA VAL A 414 -33.82 1.76 21.24
C VAL A 414 -34.77 2.86 20.81
N LEU A 415 -34.44 3.61 19.77
CA LEU A 415 -35.25 4.74 19.30
C LEU A 415 -36.58 4.28 18.67
N ALA A 416 -36.59 3.11 18.00
CA ALA A 416 -37.83 2.53 17.48
C ALA A 416 -38.81 2.21 18.59
N LEU A 417 -38.36 1.75 19.76
CA LEU A 417 -39.19 1.42 20.90
C LEU A 417 -39.65 2.65 21.72
N ILE A 418 -38.85 3.73 21.74
CA ILE A 418 -39.11 4.91 22.58
C ILE A 418 -39.66 6.07 21.72
N HIS A 419 -38.87 6.51 20.74
CA HIS A 419 -39.15 7.72 19.96
C HIS A 419 -40.33 7.55 18.99
N VAL A 420 -40.39 6.41 18.30
CA VAL A 420 -41.45 6.16 17.32
C VAL A 420 -42.85 6.14 17.94
N PRO A 421 -43.17 5.38 19.04
CA PRO A 421 -44.45 5.43 19.68
C PRO A 421 -44.79 6.81 20.28
N LEU A 422 -43.80 7.52 20.85
CA LEU A 422 -43.99 8.86 21.38
C LEU A 422 -44.41 9.86 20.31
N MET A 423 -43.76 9.86 19.16
CA MET A 423 -44.11 10.73 18.03
C MET A 423 -45.42 10.30 17.37
N ALA A 424 -45.70 9.00 17.25
CA ALA A 424 -46.92 8.46 16.73
C ALA A 424 -48.12 8.90 17.62
N ASN A 425 -47.96 8.86 18.94
CA ASN A 425 -48.97 9.34 19.88
C ASN A 425 -49.30 10.83 19.69
N ARG A 426 -48.34 11.67 19.30
CA ARG A 426 -48.60 13.11 19.08
C ARG A 426 -49.23 13.42 17.74
N ARG A 427 -48.85 12.69 16.65
CA ARG A 427 -49.17 13.07 15.27
C ARG A 427 -50.22 12.21 14.58
N LEU A 428 -50.42 10.95 14.98
CA LEU A 428 -51.44 10.06 14.38
C LEU A 428 -52.79 10.28 15.07
N LYS A 429 -53.85 10.51 14.28
CA LYS A 429 -55.22 10.57 14.79
C LYS A 429 -55.84 9.18 14.74
N SER A 430 -56.66 8.82 15.73
CA SER A 430 -57.52 7.64 15.69
C SER A 430 -58.70 7.94 14.75
N GLU A 431 -58.64 7.43 13.53
CA GLU A 431 -59.78 7.42 12.65
C GLU A 431 -60.56 6.11 12.93
N MET A 432 -61.61 6.21 13.67
CA MET A 432 -62.59 5.10 13.87
C MET A 432 -63.24 4.78 12.54
N THR A 433 -62.77 3.79 11.83
CA THR A 433 -63.54 3.13 10.77
C THR A 433 -64.19 1.92 11.37
N THR A 434 -65.48 2.08 11.67
CA THR A 434 -66.36 1.03 12.22
C THR A 434 -66.35 -0.18 11.30
N GLY A 435 -65.88 -1.34 11.77
CA GLY A 435 -66.41 -2.65 11.36
C GLY A 435 -65.77 -3.32 10.13
N GLU A 436 -64.49 -3.15 9.81
CA GLU A 436 -63.85 -4.02 8.81
C GLU A 436 -63.14 -5.22 9.47
N THR A 437 -63.72 -6.41 9.31
CA THR A 437 -63.11 -7.69 9.65
C THR A 437 -61.75 -7.87 8.95
N ASN A 438 -60.78 -8.53 9.60
CA ASN A 438 -59.42 -8.76 9.13
C ASN A 438 -59.26 -9.24 7.67
N ALA A 439 -60.31 -9.87 7.09
CA ALA A 439 -60.32 -10.36 5.71
C ALA A 439 -60.38 -9.24 4.62
N ARG A 440 -60.67 -7.97 4.98
CA ARG A 440 -60.76 -6.86 4.02
C ARG A 440 -59.50 -5.95 3.94
N VAL A 441 -58.53 -6.14 4.84
CA VAL A 441 -57.36 -5.27 4.94
C VAL A 441 -56.34 -5.54 3.81
N TYR A 442 -56.28 -6.76 3.26
CA TYR A 442 -55.27 -7.16 2.27
C TYR A 442 -55.90 -7.32 0.86
N LYS A 443 -56.46 -6.24 0.29
CA LYS A 443 -56.99 -6.19 -1.07
C LYS A 443 -55.99 -5.51 -2.02
N GLY A 444 -55.54 -6.24 -3.07
CA GLY A 444 -54.71 -5.70 -4.13
C GLY A 444 -54.17 -6.82 -5.04
N ARG A 445 -53.82 -6.48 -6.29
CA ARG A 445 -53.27 -7.44 -7.27
C ARG A 445 -52.02 -8.15 -6.75
N VAL A 446 -51.13 -7.44 -6.05
CA VAL A 446 -49.87 -8.00 -5.48
C VAL A 446 -50.19 -9.07 -4.43
N TYR A 447 -51.16 -8.83 -3.54
CA TYR A 447 -51.58 -9.81 -2.54
C TYR A 447 -52.23 -11.05 -3.17
N ALA A 448 -53.00 -10.87 -4.26
CA ALA A 448 -53.57 -11.98 -5.02
C ALA A 448 -52.50 -12.85 -5.68
N TYR A 449 -51.48 -12.24 -6.31
CA TYR A 449 -50.36 -12.99 -6.89
C TYR A 449 -49.54 -13.74 -5.83
N LEU A 450 -49.25 -13.10 -4.69
CA LEU A 450 -48.53 -13.76 -3.59
C LEU A 450 -49.35 -14.96 -3.07
N ARG A 451 -50.66 -14.79 -2.88
CA ARG A 451 -51.52 -15.85 -2.45
C ARG A 451 -51.55 -17.03 -3.41
N ALA A 452 -51.65 -16.76 -4.70
CA ALA A 452 -51.62 -17.80 -5.73
C ALA A 452 -50.27 -18.54 -5.75
N ALA A 453 -49.13 -17.81 -5.65
CA ALA A 453 -47.79 -18.39 -5.58
C ALA A 453 -47.59 -19.27 -4.33
N LEU A 454 -48.13 -18.83 -3.16
CA LEU A 454 -48.05 -19.61 -1.92
C LEU A 454 -48.89 -20.88 -2.03
N TYR A 455 -50.13 -20.80 -2.57
CA TYR A 455 -50.96 -22.00 -2.80
C TYR A 455 -50.26 -22.98 -3.73
N PHE A 456 -49.68 -22.51 -4.83
CA PHE A 456 -48.90 -23.35 -5.73
C PHE A 456 -47.70 -24.00 -5.04
N GLY A 457 -46.91 -23.24 -4.30
CA GLY A 457 -45.75 -23.73 -3.55
C GLY A 457 -46.12 -24.73 -2.45
N LEU A 458 -47.22 -24.50 -1.74
CA LEU A 458 -47.71 -25.40 -0.69
C LEU A 458 -48.31 -26.70 -1.26
N SER A 459 -48.93 -26.65 -2.47
CA SER A 459 -49.44 -27.85 -3.16
C SER A 459 -48.33 -28.70 -3.79
N HIS A 460 -47.29 -28.09 -4.34
CA HIS A 460 -46.17 -28.77 -5.02
C HIS A 460 -44.83 -28.58 -4.28
N ARG A 461 -44.78 -28.87 -2.99
CA ARG A 461 -43.65 -28.55 -2.08
C ARG A 461 -42.30 -29.02 -2.56
N TRP A 462 -42.19 -30.29 -2.94
CA TRP A 462 -40.93 -30.86 -3.43
C TRP A 462 -40.49 -30.28 -4.76
N SER A 463 -41.42 -30.09 -5.70
CA SER A 463 -41.12 -29.45 -6.98
C SER A 463 -40.59 -28.01 -6.80
N PHE A 464 -41.18 -27.29 -5.83
CA PHE A 464 -40.76 -25.95 -5.48
C PHE A 464 -39.33 -25.94 -4.89
N VAL A 465 -39.02 -26.89 -3.98
CA VAL A 465 -37.67 -27.04 -3.42
C VAL A 465 -36.65 -27.39 -4.50
N PHE A 466 -36.97 -28.36 -5.40
CA PHE A 466 -36.06 -28.71 -6.50
C PHE A 466 -35.85 -27.54 -7.47
N ALA A 467 -36.85 -26.73 -7.74
CA ALA A 467 -36.74 -25.53 -8.56
C ALA A 467 -35.77 -24.51 -7.91
N MET A 468 -35.87 -24.32 -6.58
CA MET A 468 -34.94 -23.42 -5.84
C MET A 468 -33.50 -23.94 -5.83
N VAL A 469 -33.28 -25.24 -5.64
CA VAL A 469 -31.97 -25.87 -5.73
C VAL A 469 -31.41 -25.79 -7.16
N GLY A 470 -32.26 -25.98 -8.18
CA GLY A 470 -31.88 -25.80 -9.58
C GLY A 470 -31.45 -24.37 -9.91
N LEU A 471 -32.16 -23.37 -9.35
CA LEU A 471 -31.82 -21.96 -9.49
C LEU A 471 -30.48 -21.64 -8.81
N LEU A 472 -30.21 -22.24 -7.64
CA LEU A 472 -28.92 -22.13 -6.96
C LEU A 472 -27.81 -22.76 -7.82
N GLY A 473 -28.05 -23.95 -8.41
CA GLY A 473 -27.10 -24.58 -9.33
C GLY A 473 -26.77 -23.69 -10.54
N LEU A 474 -27.80 -23.05 -11.13
CA LEU A 474 -27.64 -22.10 -12.20
C LEU A 474 -26.81 -20.87 -11.78
N SER A 475 -27.03 -20.38 -10.56
CA SER A 475 -26.25 -19.25 -10.05
C SER A 475 -24.78 -19.62 -9.80
N LEU A 476 -24.49 -20.81 -9.30
CA LEU A 476 -23.13 -21.31 -9.15
C LEU A 476 -22.42 -21.47 -10.51
N TRP A 477 -23.15 -21.88 -11.53
CA TRP A 477 -22.62 -21.89 -12.90
C TRP A 477 -22.36 -20.47 -13.41
N GLY A 478 -23.29 -19.52 -13.18
CA GLY A 478 -23.14 -18.11 -13.52
C GLY A 478 -21.99 -17.41 -12.80
N TYR A 479 -21.63 -17.88 -11.60
CA TYR A 479 -20.48 -17.35 -10.83
C TYR A 479 -19.17 -17.47 -11.63
N GLY A 480 -19.00 -18.53 -12.43
CA GLY A 480 -17.80 -18.70 -13.26
C GLY A 480 -17.62 -17.64 -14.35
N TYR A 481 -18.67 -16.90 -14.69
CA TYR A 481 -18.64 -15.82 -15.70
C TYR A 481 -18.52 -14.42 -15.06
N MET A 482 -18.52 -14.33 -13.73
CA MET A 482 -18.36 -13.06 -13.05
C MET A 482 -16.90 -12.62 -13.07
N LYS A 483 -16.68 -11.32 -13.21
CA LYS A 483 -15.36 -10.70 -12.98
C LYS A 483 -15.01 -10.85 -11.50
N GLN A 484 -13.84 -11.42 -11.22
CA GLN A 484 -13.34 -11.63 -9.86
C GLN A 484 -12.06 -10.81 -9.67
N GLY A 485 -12.01 -9.97 -8.65
CA GLY A 485 -10.86 -9.16 -8.28
C GLY A 485 -10.74 -9.03 -6.77
N PHE A 486 -9.66 -8.42 -6.28
CA PHE A 486 -9.48 -8.24 -4.84
C PHE A 486 -9.89 -6.84 -4.38
N PHE A 487 -9.19 -5.80 -4.81
CA PHE A 487 -9.58 -4.40 -4.60
C PHE A 487 -9.60 -3.64 -5.93
N PRO A 488 -10.53 -2.69 -6.13
CA PRO A 488 -10.54 -1.84 -7.31
C PRO A 488 -9.45 -0.76 -7.21
N ASP A 489 -9.08 -0.21 -8.38
CA ASP A 489 -8.21 0.95 -8.46
C ASP A 489 -8.87 2.20 -7.87
N MET A 490 -8.04 3.09 -7.31
CA MET A 490 -8.50 4.40 -6.82
C MET A 490 -8.90 5.30 -7.98
N VAL A 491 -9.95 6.09 -7.78
CA VAL A 491 -10.40 7.10 -8.75
C VAL A 491 -9.63 8.38 -8.49
N TYR A 492 -8.41 8.42 -9.00
CA TYR A 492 -7.57 9.61 -9.00
C TYR A 492 -7.36 10.11 -10.42
N ASN A 493 -7.17 11.41 -10.57
CA ASN A 493 -6.70 12.03 -11.80
C ASN A 493 -5.17 11.91 -11.95
N GLN A 494 -4.51 11.07 -11.19
CA GLN A 494 -3.07 10.90 -11.12
C GLN A 494 -2.73 9.42 -11.21
N LEU A 495 -1.68 9.10 -11.96
CA LEU A 495 -1.04 7.79 -11.99
C LEU A 495 0.47 7.94 -11.82
N TYR A 496 1.17 6.84 -11.64
CA TYR A 496 2.62 6.80 -11.70
C TYR A 496 3.10 5.83 -12.78
N MET A 497 4.23 6.16 -13.39
CA MET A 497 4.90 5.34 -14.39
C MET A 497 6.25 4.90 -13.83
N GLU A 498 6.51 3.62 -13.86
CA GLU A 498 7.83 3.04 -13.58
C GLU A 498 8.61 2.91 -14.89
N TYR A 499 9.84 3.40 -14.90
CA TYR A 499 10.80 3.28 -15.99
C TYR A 499 12.05 2.60 -15.47
N LYS A 500 12.46 1.50 -16.09
CA LYS A 500 13.62 0.75 -15.64
C LYS A 500 14.42 0.21 -16.83
N LEU A 501 15.69 0.56 -16.87
CA LEU A 501 16.67 -0.04 -17.77
C LEU A 501 17.39 -1.20 -17.08
N PRO A 502 18.07 -2.08 -17.82
CA PRO A 502 18.92 -3.11 -17.22
C PRO A 502 19.90 -2.52 -16.21
N GLU A 503 20.12 -3.21 -15.10
CA GLU A 503 21.02 -2.76 -14.04
C GLU A 503 22.43 -2.53 -14.60
N GLY A 504 23.13 -1.53 -14.08
CA GLY A 504 24.40 -1.09 -14.63
C GLY A 504 24.29 -0.05 -15.78
N THR A 505 23.09 0.32 -16.21
CA THR A 505 22.91 1.43 -17.15
C THR A 505 23.22 2.76 -16.44
N ASN A 506 23.90 3.67 -17.13
CA ASN A 506 24.25 4.98 -16.57
C ASN A 506 22.98 5.83 -16.34
N SER A 507 22.90 6.47 -15.17
CA SER A 507 21.79 7.35 -14.78
C SER A 507 21.57 8.52 -15.77
N THR A 508 22.61 8.99 -16.45
CA THR A 508 22.48 10.02 -17.49
C THR A 508 21.58 9.60 -18.64
N ARG A 509 21.61 8.32 -19.03
CA ARG A 509 20.69 7.79 -20.03
C ARG A 509 19.25 7.77 -19.48
N VAL A 510 19.06 7.36 -18.24
CA VAL A 510 17.73 7.35 -17.59
C VAL A 510 17.16 8.77 -17.57
N VAL A 511 17.96 9.76 -17.16
CA VAL A 511 17.55 11.16 -17.15
C VAL A 511 17.18 11.66 -18.55
N HIS A 512 17.99 11.30 -19.55
CA HIS A 512 17.74 11.69 -20.95
C HIS A 512 16.40 11.12 -21.45
N ASP A 513 16.20 9.81 -21.29
CA ASP A 513 14.99 9.12 -21.76
C ASP A 513 13.73 9.65 -21.02
N LEU A 514 13.83 9.88 -19.71
CA LEU A 514 12.72 10.43 -18.92
C LEU A 514 12.37 11.86 -19.32
N ARG A 515 13.34 12.70 -19.68
CA ARG A 515 13.07 14.05 -20.20
C ARG A 515 12.38 14.03 -21.57
N GLU A 516 12.73 13.09 -22.44
CA GLU A 516 12.03 12.88 -23.70
C GLU A 516 10.58 12.44 -23.47
N ILE A 517 10.38 11.48 -22.55
CA ILE A 517 9.06 11.00 -22.16
C ILE A 517 8.23 12.15 -21.56
N GLU A 518 8.82 12.93 -20.68
CA GLU A 518 8.16 14.11 -20.08
C GLU A 518 7.75 15.12 -21.15
N THR A 519 8.61 15.41 -22.10
CA THR A 519 8.32 16.31 -23.24
C THR A 519 7.14 15.77 -24.06
N TYR A 520 7.13 14.48 -24.35
CA TYR A 520 6.00 13.82 -25.01
C TYR A 520 4.70 13.96 -24.21
N LEU A 521 4.74 13.66 -22.91
CA LEU A 521 3.57 13.73 -22.04
C LEU A 521 3.02 15.16 -21.95
N LYS A 522 3.88 16.17 -21.79
CA LYS A 522 3.48 17.58 -21.74
C LYS A 522 2.93 18.11 -23.06
N SER A 523 3.19 17.46 -24.18
CA SER A 523 2.56 17.81 -25.46
C SER A 523 1.09 17.41 -25.55
N ARG A 524 0.63 16.54 -24.66
CA ARG A 524 -0.76 16.06 -24.59
C ARG A 524 -1.61 17.00 -23.74
N LYS A 525 -2.81 17.33 -24.23
CA LYS A 525 -3.74 18.28 -23.57
C LYS A 525 -4.37 17.74 -22.29
N GLU A 526 -4.44 16.42 -22.18
CA GLU A 526 -5.04 15.71 -21.06
C GLU A 526 -4.15 15.70 -19.82
N ILE A 527 -2.84 16.01 -19.98
CA ILE A 527 -1.85 16.01 -18.90
C ILE A 527 -1.60 17.44 -18.44
N THR A 528 -1.70 17.65 -17.12
CA THR A 528 -1.53 18.96 -16.49
C THR A 528 -0.12 19.16 -15.95
N HIS A 529 0.39 18.18 -15.20
CA HIS A 529 1.72 18.24 -14.60
C HIS A 529 2.41 16.88 -14.66
N VAL A 530 3.74 16.92 -14.69
CA VAL A 530 4.59 15.73 -14.65
C VAL A 530 5.69 15.97 -13.63
N THR A 531 5.80 15.06 -12.65
CA THR A 531 6.92 15.05 -11.69
C THR A 531 7.78 13.84 -11.97
N THR A 532 9.07 14.05 -12.24
CA THR A 532 10.02 13.00 -12.60
C THR A 532 11.00 12.77 -11.46
N SER A 533 11.19 11.53 -11.01
CA SER A 533 12.23 11.15 -10.08
C SER A 533 13.18 10.13 -10.69
N VAL A 534 14.48 10.24 -10.38
CA VAL A 534 15.53 9.35 -10.85
C VAL A 534 16.25 8.75 -9.65
N GLY A 535 16.63 7.48 -9.73
CA GLY A 535 17.36 6.76 -8.67
C GLY A 535 16.48 6.07 -7.63
N GLY A 536 15.19 6.37 -7.58
CA GLY A 536 14.25 5.73 -6.65
C GLY A 536 12.92 6.46 -6.54
N THR A 537 12.03 5.91 -5.74
CA THR A 537 10.74 6.53 -5.38
C THR A 537 10.98 7.65 -4.36
N PRO A 538 10.35 8.84 -4.50
CA PRO A 538 10.55 9.97 -3.58
C PRO A 538 10.13 9.74 -2.12
N GLY A 539 9.69 8.58 -1.78
CA GLY A 539 9.15 8.20 -0.48
C GLY A 539 7.73 7.70 -0.62
N ARG A 540 7.15 7.22 0.47
CA ARG A 540 5.76 6.76 0.47
C ARG A 540 4.81 7.95 0.63
N TYR A 541 4.63 8.73 -0.43
CA TYR A 541 3.72 9.89 -0.43
C TYR A 541 2.24 9.48 -0.44
N ASN A 542 1.94 8.22 -0.74
CA ASN A 542 0.60 7.64 -0.69
C ASN A 542 0.68 6.25 -0.04
N LEU A 543 -0.28 5.91 0.82
CA LEU A 543 -0.36 4.60 1.49
C LEU A 543 -0.32 3.44 0.49
N VAL A 544 -1.00 3.59 -0.63
CA VAL A 544 -1.15 2.55 -1.67
C VAL A 544 -0.03 2.58 -2.72
N ARG A 545 1.07 3.26 -2.43
CA ARG A 545 2.25 3.32 -3.28
C ARG A 545 3.30 2.32 -2.79
N SER A 546 3.70 1.38 -3.65
CA SER A 546 4.85 0.52 -3.39
C SER A 546 6.15 1.29 -3.68
N ILE A 547 7.16 1.16 -2.81
CA ILE A 547 8.46 1.80 -2.99
C ILE A 547 9.37 0.86 -3.78
N ALA A 548 10.03 1.39 -4.82
CA ALA A 548 11.06 0.67 -5.54
C ALA A 548 12.38 0.65 -4.76
N ASN A 549 13.17 -0.40 -4.92
CA ASN A 549 14.54 -0.42 -4.42
C ASN A 549 15.35 0.65 -5.14
N PRO A 550 16.26 1.37 -4.45
CA PRO A 550 17.13 2.36 -5.09
C PRO A 550 17.99 1.72 -6.18
N SER A 551 18.01 2.31 -7.37
CA SER A 551 18.88 1.91 -8.49
C SER A 551 19.09 3.10 -9.42
N LEU A 552 20.34 3.26 -9.91
CA LEU A 552 20.69 4.30 -10.89
C LEU A 552 20.09 4.04 -12.28
N SER A 553 19.64 2.82 -12.54
CA SER A 553 18.94 2.42 -13.78
C SER A 553 17.42 2.61 -13.69
N TYR A 554 16.90 3.15 -12.57
CA TYR A 554 15.47 3.32 -12.30
C TYR A 554 15.08 4.80 -12.25
N GLY A 555 13.92 5.08 -12.80
CA GLY A 555 13.23 6.34 -12.60
C GLY A 555 11.73 6.17 -12.66
N GLU A 556 11.00 7.17 -12.22
CA GLU A 556 9.55 7.17 -12.27
C GLU A 556 8.98 8.55 -12.56
N LEU A 557 7.80 8.57 -13.15
CA LEU A 557 7.03 9.80 -13.35
C LEU A 557 5.71 9.71 -12.59
N ILE A 558 5.35 10.81 -11.94
CA ILE A 558 4.01 11.02 -11.39
C ILE A 558 3.31 11.93 -12.39
N ILE A 559 2.19 11.48 -12.96
CA ILE A 559 1.52 12.13 -14.08
C ILE A 559 0.13 12.54 -13.63
N ASP A 560 -0.14 13.83 -13.68
CA ASP A 560 -1.44 14.43 -13.36
C ASP A 560 -2.25 14.65 -14.64
N PHE A 561 -3.49 14.15 -14.64
CA PHE A 561 -4.46 14.33 -15.72
C PHE A 561 -5.50 15.38 -15.34
N THR A 562 -6.18 15.92 -16.35
CA THR A 562 -7.28 16.87 -16.16
C THR A 562 -8.47 16.25 -15.42
N SER A 563 -8.75 14.96 -15.66
CA SER A 563 -9.80 14.21 -14.96
C SER A 563 -9.46 12.70 -14.84
N PRO A 564 -10.11 11.97 -13.90
CA PRO A 564 -9.95 10.53 -13.80
C PRO A 564 -10.41 9.76 -15.05
N GLU A 565 -11.41 10.26 -15.77
CA GLU A 565 -11.92 9.68 -17.00
C GLU A 565 -10.88 9.76 -18.13
N GLU A 566 -10.29 10.94 -18.33
CA GLU A 566 -9.22 11.15 -19.31
C GLU A 566 -8.01 10.27 -19.02
N LEU A 567 -7.70 10.03 -17.74
CA LEU A 567 -6.63 9.11 -17.36
C LEU A 567 -6.93 7.69 -17.84
N VAL A 568 -8.14 7.18 -17.58
CA VAL A 568 -8.52 5.80 -17.96
C VAL A 568 -8.56 5.62 -19.47
N ASP A 569 -9.09 6.62 -20.19
CA ASP A 569 -9.27 6.55 -21.64
C ASP A 569 -7.92 6.61 -22.40
N ASN A 570 -6.92 7.32 -21.88
CA ASN A 570 -5.63 7.52 -22.56
C ASN A 570 -4.51 6.59 -22.07
N MET A 571 -4.65 5.96 -20.91
CA MET A 571 -3.58 5.18 -20.27
C MET A 571 -3.02 4.07 -21.17
N ASP A 572 -3.88 3.28 -21.81
CA ASP A 572 -3.43 2.14 -22.64
C ASP A 572 -2.77 2.59 -23.93
N GLU A 573 -3.18 3.73 -24.51
CA GLU A 573 -2.52 4.32 -25.67
C GLU A 573 -1.09 4.77 -25.32
N ILE A 574 -0.96 5.53 -24.21
CA ILE A 574 0.34 6.01 -23.70
C ILE A 574 1.24 4.83 -23.38
N GLN A 575 0.73 3.80 -22.69
CA GLN A 575 1.46 2.58 -22.37
C GLN A 575 2.00 1.90 -23.65
N SER A 576 1.16 1.74 -24.65
CA SER A 576 1.54 1.07 -25.88
C SER A 576 2.59 1.86 -26.66
N TYR A 577 2.43 3.17 -26.74
CA TYR A 577 3.42 4.04 -27.39
C TYR A 577 4.78 3.97 -26.70
N LEU A 578 4.83 4.14 -25.39
CA LEU A 578 6.08 4.15 -24.63
C LEU A 578 6.79 2.79 -24.66
N SER A 579 6.04 1.68 -24.58
CA SER A 579 6.62 0.33 -24.71
C SER A 579 7.22 0.05 -26.08
N GLN A 580 6.72 0.70 -27.15
CA GLN A 580 7.29 0.61 -28.49
C GLN A 580 8.46 1.56 -28.70
N ALA A 581 8.41 2.75 -28.12
CA ALA A 581 9.47 3.74 -28.23
C ALA A 581 10.74 3.34 -27.46
N TYR A 582 10.58 2.65 -26.33
CA TYR A 582 11.67 2.22 -25.44
C TYR A 582 11.66 0.70 -25.23
N PRO A 583 12.00 -0.10 -26.27
CA PRO A 583 11.86 -1.56 -26.23
C PRO A 583 12.84 -2.25 -25.27
N ASP A 584 13.94 -1.61 -24.92
CA ASP A 584 14.96 -2.08 -23.97
C ASP A 584 14.65 -1.67 -22.51
N ALA A 585 13.63 -0.84 -22.30
CA ALA A 585 13.19 -0.43 -20.99
C ALA A 585 11.92 -1.17 -20.55
N TYR A 586 11.83 -1.44 -19.26
CA TYR A 586 10.57 -1.82 -18.63
C TYR A 586 9.80 -0.53 -18.30
N VAL A 587 8.72 -0.29 -19.05
CA VAL A 587 7.82 0.85 -18.85
C VAL A 587 6.47 0.35 -18.38
N ASN A 588 5.98 0.84 -17.24
CA ASN A 588 4.69 0.39 -16.69
C ASN A 588 3.94 1.55 -16.04
N LEU A 589 2.83 1.95 -16.65
CA LEU A 589 1.88 2.89 -16.09
C LEU A 589 0.99 2.19 -15.08
N LYS A 590 0.87 2.74 -13.88
CA LYS A 590 0.11 2.14 -12.78
C LYS A 590 -0.85 3.15 -12.15
N ARG A 591 -2.07 2.69 -11.93
CA ARG A 591 -3.03 3.37 -11.08
C ARG A 591 -2.79 3.00 -9.62
N TYR A 592 -3.19 3.87 -8.70
CA TYR A 592 -3.13 3.58 -7.28
C TYR A 592 -4.17 2.52 -6.90
N ASN A 593 -3.74 1.48 -6.18
CA ASN A 593 -4.59 0.38 -5.74
C ASN A 593 -4.28 0.03 -4.28
N LEU A 594 -5.27 -0.39 -3.51
CA LEU A 594 -5.10 -0.84 -2.11
C LEU A 594 -4.24 -2.10 -1.97
N MET A 595 -3.87 -2.72 -3.07
CA MET A 595 -2.86 -3.76 -3.12
C MET A 595 -1.47 -3.18 -2.84
N PHE A 596 -0.84 -3.65 -1.78
CA PHE A 596 0.53 -3.22 -1.42
C PHE A 596 1.62 -3.93 -2.23
N LYS A 597 1.26 -4.89 -3.06
CA LYS A 597 2.23 -5.68 -3.85
C LYS A 597 2.61 -4.94 -5.14
N LYS A 598 3.90 -4.98 -5.47
CA LYS A 598 4.46 -4.25 -6.61
C LYS A 598 3.93 -4.79 -7.96
N TYR A 599 3.79 -6.10 -8.06
CA TYR A 599 3.25 -6.77 -9.24
C TYR A 599 1.98 -7.54 -8.88
N PRO A 600 0.93 -7.48 -9.72
CA PRO A 600 -0.34 -8.17 -9.44
C PRO A 600 -0.24 -9.68 -9.58
N ILE A 601 0.54 -10.20 -10.54
CA ILE A 601 0.72 -11.63 -10.79
C ILE A 601 2.20 -11.96 -10.68
N GLU A 602 2.56 -12.85 -9.76
CA GLU A 602 3.93 -13.30 -9.54
C GLU A 602 3.97 -14.82 -9.34
N ALA A 603 4.75 -15.52 -10.17
CA ALA A 603 5.09 -16.93 -9.98
C ALA A 603 6.50 -17.03 -9.39
N GLN A 604 6.61 -17.45 -8.14
CA GLN A 604 7.87 -17.53 -7.40
C GLN A 604 8.37 -18.95 -7.34
N PHE A 605 9.56 -19.18 -7.89
CA PHE A 605 10.32 -20.44 -7.77
C PHE A 605 11.36 -20.27 -6.67
N MET A 606 11.50 -21.30 -5.81
CA MET A 606 12.49 -21.31 -4.74
C MET A 606 13.33 -22.58 -4.83
N GLY A 607 14.64 -22.47 -4.58
CA GLY A 607 15.54 -23.63 -4.65
C GLY A 607 17.01 -23.25 -4.48
N PRO A 608 17.91 -24.24 -4.37
CA PRO A 608 19.32 -24.01 -4.03
C PRO A 608 20.19 -23.54 -5.19
N ASP A 609 19.96 -24.02 -6.42
CA ASP A 609 20.82 -23.77 -7.58
C ASP A 609 20.27 -22.66 -8.49
N PRO A 610 21.01 -21.56 -8.71
CA PRO A 610 20.62 -20.45 -9.59
C PRO A 610 20.32 -20.91 -11.04
N ALA A 611 21.16 -21.80 -11.59
CA ALA A 611 20.99 -22.23 -12.98
C ALA A 611 19.69 -23.01 -13.21
N VAL A 612 19.21 -23.73 -12.21
CA VAL A 612 17.91 -24.39 -12.28
C VAL A 612 16.77 -23.38 -12.12
N LEU A 613 16.92 -22.41 -11.22
CA LEU A 613 15.93 -21.34 -11.05
C LEU A 613 15.75 -20.55 -12.34
N HIS A 614 16.84 -20.15 -13.02
CA HIS A 614 16.77 -19.48 -14.31
C HIS A 614 16.01 -20.29 -15.35
N ARG A 615 16.27 -21.59 -15.48
CA ARG A 615 15.54 -22.45 -16.43
C ARG A 615 14.04 -22.55 -16.12
N LEU A 616 13.67 -22.66 -14.84
CA LEU A 616 12.28 -22.69 -14.40
C LEU A 616 11.58 -21.36 -14.69
N ALA A 617 12.25 -20.26 -14.36
CA ALA A 617 11.75 -18.90 -14.60
C ALA A 617 11.62 -18.60 -16.10
N ASP A 618 12.60 -18.99 -16.92
CA ASP A 618 12.54 -18.83 -18.38
C ASP A 618 11.36 -19.62 -18.99
N SER A 619 11.10 -20.84 -18.48
CA SER A 619 9.94 -21.62 -18.90
C SER A 619 8.64 -20.92 -18.56
N ALA A 620 8.52 -20.37 -17.37
CA ALA A 620 7.34 -19.62 -16.95
C ALA A 620 7.19 -18.29 -17.70
N ARG A 621 8.31 -17.57 -17.94
CA ARG A 621 8.35 -16.35 -18.73
C ARG A 621 7.85 -16.60 -20.14
N HIS A 622 8.33 -17.66 -20.80
CA HIS A 622 7.90 -18.03 -22.15
C HIS A 622 6.40 -18.36 -22.22
N ILE A 623 5.86 -19.03 -21.19
CA ILE A 623 4.41 -19.28 -21.11
C ILE A 623 3.66 -17.94 -20.99
N MET A 624 4.09 -17.03 -20.10
CA MET A 624 3.44 -15.75 -19.92
C MET A 624 3.52 -14.86 -21.16
N GLU A 625 4.68 -14.77 -21.82
CA GLU A 625 4.88 -13.99 -23.05
C GLU A 625 4.00 -14.45 -24.21
N ASN A 626 3.67 -15.75 -24.29
CA ASN A 626 2.80 -16.32 -25.32
C ASN A 626 1.31 -16.34 -24.93
N THR A 627 0.94 -15.80 -23.79
CA THR A 627 -0.46 -15.76 -23.31
C THR A 627 -1.01 -14.34 -23.46
N PRO A 628 -2.03 -14.13 -24.33
CA PRO A 628 -2.53 -12.77 -24.61
C PRO A 628 -3.26 -12.09 -23.44
N GLU A 629 -3.63 -12.83 -22.41
CA GLU A 629 -4.30 -12.34 -21.21
C GLU A 629 -3.35 -11.61 -20.24
N VAL A 630 -2.03 -11.69 -20.47
CA VAL A 630 -1.02 -11.03 -19.64
C VAL A 630 -0.10 -10.15 -20.49
N ARG A 631 0.50 -9.15 -19.88
CA ARG A 631 1.43 -8.20 -20.50
C ARG A 631 2.55 -7.81 -19.54
N LEU A 632 3.59 -7.13 -20.04
CA LEU A 632 4.71 -6.58 -19.25
C LEU A 632 5.38 -7.65 -18.39
N VAL A 633 5.73 -8.76 -19.05
CA VAL A 633 6.41 -9.89 -18.38
C VAL A 633 7.83 -9.50 -18.03
N THR A 634 8.24 -9.69 -16.78
CA THR A 634 9.58 -9.40 -16.27
C THR A 634 10.00 -10.41 -15.21
N THR A 635 11.25 -10.33 -14.76
CA THR A 635 11.78 -11.15 -13.66
C THR A 635 12.46 -10.26 -12.62
N ASP A 636 12.53 -10.74 -11.38
CA ASP A 636 13.20 -10.03 -10.27
C ASP A 636 14.73 -10.23 -10.25
N TRP A 637 15.24 -11.18 -11.00
CA TRP A 637 16.68 -11.41 -11.20
C TRP A 637 17.16 -10.68 -12.43
N GLU A 638 16.83 -9.73 -12.89
CA GLU A 638 17.31 -8.91 -13.97
C GLU A 638 18.32 -9.57 -14.98
N PRO A 639 18.49 -9.05 -16.18
CA PRO A 639 19.49 -9.56 -17.12
C PRO A 639 20.88 -9.50 -16.53
N GLN A 640 21.71 -10.49 -16.85
CA GLN A 640 23.11 -10.50 -16.46
C GLN A 640 23.85 -9.27 -17.00
N VAL A 641 24.75 -8.72 -16.21
CA VAL A 641 25.54 -7.54 -16.55
C VAL A 641 27.02 -7.89 -16.72
N PRO A 642 27.75 -7.19 -17.61
CA PRO A 642 29.16 -7.40 -17.76
C PRO A 642 29.94 -6.79 -16.59
N VAL A 643 30.85 -7.56 -16.01
CA VAL A 643 31.77 -7.15 -14.95
C VAL A 643 33.20 -7.29 -15.45
N LEU A 644 33.95 -6.21 -15.36
CA LEU A 644 35.36 -6.23 -15.67
C LEU A 644 36.12 -6.84 -14.50
N THR A 645 36.65 -8.03 -14.69
CA THR A 645 37.43 -8.76 -13.69
C THR A 645 38.92 -8.70 -14.01
N ILE A 646 39.67 -8.15 -13.06
CA ILE A 646 41.13 -8.09 -13.22
C ILE A 646 41.73 -9.37 -12.70
N GLU A 647 42.44 -10.10 -13.56
CA GLU A 647 43.21 -11.28 -13.16
C GLU A 647 44.47 -10.87 -12.43
N TYR A 648 44.38 -10.76 -11.10
CA TYR A 648 45.47 -10.33 -10.22
C TYR A 648 46.61 -11.34 -10.16
N ASP A 649 47.84 -10.90 -10.49
CA ASP A 649 49.05 -11.67 -10.36
C ASP A 649 49.68 -11.44 -8.98
N GLN A 650 49.36 -12.28 -8.01
CA GLN A 650 49.85 -12.16 -6.64
C GLN A 650 51.40 -12.20 -6.54
N PRO A 651 52.12 -13.11 -7.22
CA PRO A 651 53.60 -13.11 -7.20
C PRO A 651 54.20 -11.81 -7.69
N ALA A 652 53.74 -11.28 -8.84
CA ALA A 652 54.23 -10.04 -9.39
C ALA A 652 53.97 -8.82 -8.48
N ALA A 653 52.75 -8.71 -7.97
CA ALA A 653 52.35 -7.65 -7.05
C ALA A 653 53.17 -7.70 -5.74
N ARG A 654 53.38 -8.89 -5.20
CA ARG A 654 54.12 -9.06 -3.94
C ARG A 654 55.62 -8.73 -4.09
N ALA A 655 56.20 -9.01 -5.25
CA ALA A 655 57.58 -8.61 -5.57
C ALA A 655 57.75 -7.06 -5.55
N LEU A 656 56.71 -6.32 -5.87
CA LEU A 656 56.67 -4.85 -5.84
C LEU A 656 56.09 -4.28 -4.52
N GLY A 657 55.88 -5.11 -3.49
CA GLY A 657 55.35 -4.66 -2.21
C GLY A 657 53.88 -4.28 -2.20
N LEU A 658 53.14 -4.62 -3.25
CA LEU A 658 51.71 -4.29 -3.43
C LEU A 658 50.80 -5.42 -2.98
N SER A 659 49.66 -5.06 -2.42
CA SER A 659 48.59 -5.97 -1.99
C SER A 659 47.36 -5.87 -2.89
N ARG A 660 46.46 -6.84 -2.79
CA ARG A 660 45.16 -6.78 -3.48
C ARG A 660 44.35 -5.55 -3.06
N ASN A 661 44.45 -5.13 -1.81
CA ASN A 661 43.77 -3.94 -1.30
C ASN A 661 44.29 -2.66 -2.00
N ASP A 662 45.59 -2.56 -2.25
CA ASP A 662 46.21 -1.42 -2.96
C ASP A 662 45.70 -1.34 -4.41
N VAL A 663 45.56 -2.50 -5.06
CA VAL A 663 44.92 -2.57 -6.41
C VAL A 663 43.50 -2.07 -6.36
N SER A 664 42.72 -2.52 -5.39
CA SER A 664 41.30 -2.11 -5.26
C SER A 664 41.15 -0.61 -4.98
N LEU A 665 41.99 -0.06 -4.10
CA LEU A 665 41.98 1.39 -3.80
C LEU A 665 42.43 2.22 -5.01
N SER A 666 43.45 1.77 -5.72
CA SER A 666 43.95 2.47 -6.92
C SER A 666 42.92 2.48 -8.04
N LEU A 667 42.21 1.37 -8.25
CA LEU A 667 41.08 1.30 -9.18
C LEU A 667 39.95 2.22 -8.76
N LEU A 668 39.61 2.27 -7.47
CA LEU A 668 38.60 3.17 -6.96
C LEU A 668 38.92 4.64 -7.20
N THR A 669 40.24 5.04 -7.09
CA THR A 669 40.66 6.40 -7.46
C THR A 669 40.53 6.69 -8.95
N ALA A 670 40.72 5.68 -9.80
CA ALA A 670 40.62 5.82 -11.25
C ALA A 670 39.16 5.84 -11.76
N THR A 671 38.21 5.40 -10.95
CA THR A 671 36.80 5.31 -11.33
C THR A 671 35.93 6.30 -10.53
N GLY A 672 35.54 5.95 -9.32
CA GLY A 672 34.60 6.73 -8.48
C GLY A 672 35.26 7.79 -7.59
N GLY A 673 36.52 7.58 -7.23
CA GLY A 673 37.28 8.40 -6.27
C GLY A 673 37.15 7.86 -4.83
N ILE A 674 38.20 8.15 -4.02
CA ILE A 674 38.23 7.77 -2.60
C ILE A 674 37.82 8.98 -1.75
N PRO A 675 36.89 8.85 -0.82
CA PRO A 675 36.59 9.89 0.16
C PRO A 675 37.75 9.98 1.15
N ILE A 676 38.39 11.16 1.28
CA ILE A 676 39.60 11.38 2.11
C ILE A 676 39.36 12.32 3.28
N GLY A 677 38.15 12.86 3.43
CA GLY A 677 37.81 13.75 4.53
C GLY A 677 36.68 14.68 4.19
N SER A 678 36.48 15.69 5.03
CA SER A 678 35.42 16.68 4.84
C SER A 678 35.97 18.09 4.82
N PHE A 679 35.49 18.92 3.91
CA PHE A 679 35.70 20.36 3.87
C PHE A 679 34.51 21.07 4.50
N TYR A 680 34.73 21.91 5.49
CA TYR A 680 33.66 22.59 6.22
C TYR A 680 33.44 24.01 5.70
N GLU A 681 32.24 24.26 5.19
CA GLU A 681 31.82 25.59 4.76
C GLU A 681 30.56 26.01 5.55
N GLY A 682 30.73 26.87 6.54
CA GLY A 682 29.65 27.20 7.47
C GLY A 682 29.17 25.97 8.27
N ILE A 683 27.95 25.57 8.09
CA ILE A 683 27.34 24.40 8.75
C ILE A 683 27.46 23.12 7.92
N HIS A 684 27.94 23.21 6.68
CA HIS A 684 28.01 22.09 5.75
C HIS A 684 29.35 21.41 5.76
N ALA A 685 29.34 20.08 5.67
CA ALA A 685 30.52 19.22 5.58
C ALA A 685 30.54 18.58 4.20
N ASN A 686 31.26 19.19 3.28
CA ASN A 686 31.40 18.71 1.90
C ASN A 686 32.46 17.62 1.84
N THR A 687 32.15 16.46 1.28
CA THR A 687 33.10 15.35 1.16
C THR A 687 34.23 15.71 0.16
N ILE A 688 35.47 15.41 0.52
CA ILE A 688 36.60 15.56 -0.39
C ILE A 688 36.87 14.20 -1.04
N TYR A 689 36.79 14.14 -2.38
CA TYR A 689 37.14 12.96 -3.17
C TYR A 689 38.46 13.11 -3.85
N LEU A 690 39.32 12.10 -3.73
CA LEU A 690 40.59 12.00 -4.47
C LEU A 690 40.35 11.08 -5.68
N LYS A 691 40.60 11.60 -6.87
CA LYS A 691 40.50 10.89 -8.15
C LYS A 691 41.82 10.91 -8.90
N CYS A 692 42.09 9.90 -9.74
CA CYS A 692 43.21 9.90 -10.69
C CYS A 692 42.64 9.94 -12.11
N LEU A 693 42.94 10.98 -12.86
CA LEU A 693 42.46 11.22 -14.21
C LEU A 693 43.65 11.36 -15.20
N ASN A 694 43.35 11.31 -16.49
CA ASN A 694 44.30 11.63 -17.53
C ASN A 694 44.61 13.15 -17.55
N GLU A 695 45.55 13.60 -18.42
CA GLU A 695 45.94 15.01 -18.51
C GLU A 695 44.80 15.95 -18.93
N GLU A 696 43.86 15.41 -19.70
CA GLU A 696 42.65 16.12 -20.15
C GLU A 696 41.57 16.24 -19.10
N GLY A 697 41.74 15.53 -17.95
CA GLY A 697 40.77 15.45 -16.86
C GLY A 697 39.63 14.45 -17.09
N ASN A 698 39.83 13.53 -18.03
CA ASN A 698 38.89 12.45 -18.30
C ASN A 698 39.30 11.17 -17.55
N PRO A 699 38.32 10.23 -17.32
CA PRO A 699 38.66 8.90 -16.82
C PRO A 699 39.73 8.21 -17.70
N ILE A 700 40.57 7.37 -17.09
CA ILE A 700 41.60 6.61 -17.79
C ILE A 700 40.89 5.59 -18.71
N GLU A 701 41.12 5.68 -20.02
CA GLU A 701 40.46 4.83 -21.03
C GLU A 701 40.84 3.34 -20.90
N ASP A 702 42.12 3.05 -20.62
CA ASP A 702 42.63 1.70 -20.40
C ASP A 702 42.97 1.49 -18.92
N LEU A 703 42.13 0.70 -18.22
CA LEU A 703 42.35 0.36 -16.80
C LEU A 703 43.71 -0.26 -16.55
N GLY A 704 44.32 -0.93 -17.51
CA GLY A 704 45.67 -1.48 -17.41
C GLY A 704 46.76 -0.43 -17.20
N ASN A 705 46.53 0.83 -17.59
CA ASN A 705 47.44 1.96 -17.39
C ASN A 705 47.27 2.64 -16.03
N THR A 706 46.23 2.26 -15.24
CA THR A 706 46.03 2.80 -13.90
C THR A 706 47.28 2.56 -13.04
N GLN A 707 47.80 3.61 -12.42
CA GLN A 707 48.91 3.49 -11.49
C GLN A 707 48.42 2.89 -10.16
N VAL A 708 48.90 1.70 -9.85
CA VAL A 708 48.66 1.06 -8.55
C VAL A 708 49.75 1.50 -7.59
N PHE A 709 49.32 1.99 -6.43
CA PHE A 709 50.24 2.51 -5.40
C PHE A 709 49.89 1.88 -4.05
N SER A 710 50.91 1.75 -3.20
CA SER A 710 50.68 1.31 -1.81
C SER A 710 50.05 2.45 -1.01
N SER A 711 48.94 2.19 -0.36
CA SER A 711 48.24 3.13 0.53
C SER A 711 48.96 3.29 1.90
N ILE A 712 49.77 2.31 2.26
CA ILE A 712 50.54 2.30 3.50
C ILE A 712 51.99 2.05 3.15
N PRO A 713 52.94 2.92 3.57
CA PRO A 713 54.37 2.69 3.37
C PRO A 713 54.78 1.30 3.86
N SER A 714 55.39 0.50 3.01
CA SER A 714 55.74 -0.87 3.30
C SER A 714 57.22 -1.11 3.05
N LEU A 715 57.89 -1.78 3.98
CA LEU A 715 59.31 -2.18 3.81
C LEU A 715 59.49 -3.39 2.87
N ASN A 716 58.39 -3.96 2.38
CA ASN A 716 58.45 -5.19 1.57
C ASN A 716 59.20 -4.98 0.23
N GLY A 717 59.10 -3.78 -0.38
CA GLY A 717 59.87 -3.45 -1.58
C GLY A 717 61.37 -3.33 -1.34
N LEU A 718 61.78 -3.09 -0.10
CA LEU A 718 63.21 -3.04 0.29
C LEU A 718 63.81 -4.45 0.57
N LEU A 719 62.95 -5.48 0.66
CA LEU A 719 63.40 -6.87 0.91
C LEU A 719 63.91 -7.56 -0.37
N ASN A 720 64.01 -6.85 -1.49
CA ASN A 720 64.66 -7.33 -2.69
C ASN A 720 66.17 -7.46 -2.42
N GLU A 721 66.78 -8.51 -2.95
CA GLU A 721 68.17 -8.83 -2.68
C GLU A 721 69.13 -7.70 -3.10
N GLU A 722 68.90 -7.02 -4.23
CA GLU A 722 69.63 -5.87 -4.73
C GLU A 722 69.56 -4.65 -3.79
N MET A 723 68.33 -4.30 -3.36
CA MET A 723 68.05 -3.23 -2.40
C MET A 723 68.70 -3.51 -1.02
N MET A 724 68.70 -4.74 -0.59
CA MET A 724 69.31 -5.16 0.67
C MET A 724 70.85 -5.07 0.59
N VAL A 725 71.42 -5.34 -0.56
CA VAL A 725 72.91 -5.14 -0.79
C VAL A 725 73.23 -3.67 -0.74
N LYS A 726 72.47 -2.81 -1.43
CA LYS A 726 72.66 -1.35 -1.42
C LYS A 726 72.45 -0.76 -0.02
N LEU A 727 71.43 -1.26 0.73
CA LEU A 727 71.22 -0.85 2.13
C LEU A 727 72.43 -1.20 3.03
N LYS A 728 72.95 -2.44 2.89
CA LYS A 728 74.10 -2.90 3.67
C LYS A 728 75.42 -2.17 3.29
N SER A 729 75.55 -1.77 2.03
CA SER A 729 76.72 -1.02 1.57
C SER A 729 76.63 0.49 1.84
N GLY A 730 75.50 0.98 2.30
CA GLY A 730 75.21 2.40 2.50
C GLY A 730 75.12 3.21 1.21
N SER A 731 75.00 2.53 0.06
CA SER A 731 74.87 3.16 -1.24
C SER A 731 73.44 3.38 -1.74
N LEU A 732 72.40 3.08 -0.89
CA LEU A 732 71.03 3.31 -1.20
C LEU A 732 70.68 4.80 -1.18
N SER A 733 70.28 5.37 -2.29
CA SER A 733 69.81 6.75 -2.36
C SER A 733 68.48 6.96 -1.64
N LYS A 734 68.19 8.21 -1.33
CA LYS A 734 66.88 8.57 -0.69
C LYS A 734 65.74 8.24 -1.63
N GLU A 735 65.91 8.47 -2.91
CA GLU A 735 64.92 8.20 -3.97
C GLU A 735 64.65 6.71 -4.09
N GLU A 736 65.64 5.86 -4.13
CA GLU A 736 65.57 4.40 -4.18
C GLU A 736 64.89 3.86 -2.87
N LEU A 737 65.15 4.49 -1.73
CA LEU A 737 64.54 4.16 -0.47
C LEU A 737 63.01 4.45 -0.51
N VAL A 738 62.65 5.66 -0.98
CA VAL A 738 61.23 6.08 -1.11
C VAL A 738 60.52 5.22 -2.15
N GLU A 739 61.16 4.89 -3.26
CA GLU A 739 60.63 4.01 -4.29
C GLU A 739 60.36 2.60 -3.77
N GLY A 740 61.24 2.07 -2.95
CA GLY A 740 61.07 0.76 -2.31
C GLY A 740 59.98 0.73 -1.22
N ILE A 741 59.75 1.88 -0.54
CA ILE A 741 58.76 1.98 0.53
C ILE A 741 57.36 2.34 -0.03
N MET A 742 57.28 3.18 -1.05
CA MET A 742 56.09 3.69 -1.69
C MET A 742 56.00 3.24 -3.16
N GLY A 743 56.01 1.94 -3.41
CA GLY A 743 55.98 1.41 -4.79
C GLY A 743 54.76 1.87 -5.55
N SER A 744 54.94 2.23 -6.83
CA SER A 744 53.91 2.54 -7.78
C SER A 744 54.21 1.87 -9.13
N THR A 745 53.19 1.23 -9.74
CA THR A 745 53.39 0.53 -10.99
C THR A 745 52.06 0.47 -11.79
N PRO A 746 52.13 0.48 -13.11
CA PRO A 746 50.96 0.26 -13.94
C PRO A 746 50.32 -1.10 -13.66
N LEU A 747 48.97 -1.15 -13.59
CA LEU A 747 48.20 -2.38 -13.34
C LEU A 747 48.58 -3.54 -14.27
N LYS A 748 48.97 -3.23 -15.51
CA LYS A 748 49.43 -4.23 -16.49
C LYS A 748 50.60 -5.10 -16.02
N GLN A 749 51.43 -4.59 -15.11
CA GLN A 749 52.61 -5.32 -14.61
C GLN A 749 52.25 -6.31 -13.49
N ILE A 750 51.11 -6.13 -12.83
CA ILE A 750 50.65 -6.94 -11.72
C ILE A 750 49.32 -7.65 -12.01
N SER A 751 48.93 -7.67 -13.28
CA SER A 751 47.73 -8.39 -13.75
C SER A 751 48.07 -9.24 -14.99
N LYS A 752 47.37 -10.37 -15.12
CA LYS A 752 47.46 -11.23 -16.32
C LYS A 752 46.55 -10.77 -17.45
N GLY A 753 45.69 -9.80 -17.18
CA GLY A 753 44.74 -9.23 -18.13
C GLY A 753 43.45 -8.77 -17.43
N VAL A 754 42.54 -8.22 -18.23
CA VAL A 754 41.20 -7.85 -17.84
C VAL A 754 40.24 -8.78 -18.59
N ASP A 755 39.43 -9.53 -17.87
CA ASP A 755 38.43 -10.44 -18.40
C ASP A 755 37.00 -9.87 -18.18
N VAL A 756 36.11 -10.12 -19.14
CA VAL A 756 34.71 -9.71 -19.06
C VAL A 756 33.91 -10.92 -18.65
N ARG A 757 33.28 -10.86 -17.46
CA ARG A 757 32.40 -11.89 -16.96
C ARG A 757 30.98 -11.37 -16.87
N TRP A 758 30.03 -12.26 -17.08
CA TRP A 758 28.61 -11.95 -16.93
C TRP A 758 28.15 -12.46 -15.59
N GLU A 759 27.57 -11.58 -14.78
CA GLU A 759 27.11 -11.89 -13.43
C GLU A 759 25.68 -11.39 -13.23
N ASP A 760 24.96 -12.05 -12.33
CA ASP A 760 23.63 -11.61 -11.93
C ASP A 760 23.77 -10.33 -11.07
N PRO A 761 23.16 -9.21 -11.43
CA PRO A 761 23.31 -7.95 -10.69
C PRO A 761 22.62 -8.00 -9.32
N VAL A 762 21.60 -8.84 -9.17
CA VAL A 762 20.84 -9.01 -7.93
C VAL A 762 20.50 -10.47 -7.73
N VAL A 763 20.62 -10.94 -6.48
CA VAL A 763 20.22 -12.29 -6.06
C VAL A 763 19.14 -12.18 -4.97
N PRO A 764 17.86 -12.35 -5.34
CA PRO A 764 16.77 -12.36 -4.38
C PRO A 764 16.74 -13.65 -3.53
N ARG A 765 16.33 -13.50 -2.27
CA ARG A 765 16.02 -14.62 -1.39
C ARG A 765 14.70 -14.38 -0.67
N TYR A 766 14.01 -15.45 -0.41
CA TYR A 766 12.78 -15.48 0.38
C TYR A 766 12.94 -16.48 1.52
N ASN A 767 12.81 -16.01 2.75
CA ASN A 767 13.00 -16.84 3.94
C ASN A 767 14.32 -17.65 3.93
N GLY A 768 15.43 -17.02 3.51
CA GLY A 768 16.76 -17.61 3.46
C GLY A 768 17.06 -18.51 2.25
N GLN A 769 16.08 -18.84 1.43
CA GLN A 769 16.25 -19.62 0.21
C GLN A 769 16.35 -18.70 -1.00
N ARG A 770 17.21 -19.04 -1.97
CA ARG A 770 17.20 -18.32 -3.25
C ARG A 770 15.85 -18.46 -3.91
N SER A 771 15.34 -17.37 -4.43
CA SER A 771 14.06 -17.33 -5.13
C SER A 771 14.17 -16.54 -6.41
N GLN A 772 13.39 -16.92 -7.41
CA GLN A 772 13.22 -16.16 -8.65
C GLN A 772 11.74 -16.03 -8.95
N ARG A 773 11.30 -14.80 -9.19
CA ARG A 773 9.91 -14.47 -9.53
C ARG A 773 9.81 -14.12 -11.00
N VAL A 774 8.79 -14.67 -11.65
CA VAL A 774 8.34 -14.20 -12.95
C VAL A 774 7.06 -13.39 -12.72
N GLN A 775 7.06 -12.18 -13.19
CA GLN A 775 6.10 -11.13 -12.84
C GLN A 775 5.42 -10.62 -14.10
N CYS A 776 4.12 -10.35 -14.02
CA CYS A 776 3.38 -9.78 -15.15
C CYS A 776 2.16 -8.97 -14.65
N SER A 777 1.59 -8.21 -15.57
CA SER A 777 0.34 -7.48 -15.40
C SER A 777 -0.78 -8.07 -16.25
N PRO A 778 -2.05 -7.94 -15.85
CA PRO A 778 -3.16 -8.37 -16.70
C PRO A 778 -3.24 -7.53 -17.99
N ALA A 779 -3.75 -8.12 -19.05
CA ALA A 779 -4.08 -7.39 -20.28
C ALA A 779 -5.22 -6.39 -20.01
N PRO A 780 -5.35 -5.30 -20.80
CA PRO A 780 -6.38 -4.29 -20.64
C PRO A 780 -7.78 -4.89 -20.56
N GLY A 781 -8.56 -4.43 -19.57
CA GLY A 781 -9.95 -4.87 -19.37
C GLY A 781 -10.12 -6.22 -18.68
N LEU A 782 -9.02 -6.92 -18.34
CA LEU A 782 -9.06 -8.17 -17.58
C LEU A 782 -8.73 -7.91 -16.09
N GLU A 783 -9.37 -8.69 -15.24
CA GLU A 783 -9.05 -8.70 -13.80
C GLU A 783 -7.84 -9.62 -13.54
N THR A 784 -7.08 -9.31 -12.50
CA THR A 784 -5.84 -10.02 -12.15
C THR A 784 -6.01 -11.52 -12.02
N GLU A 785 -7.06 -11.99 -11.33
CA GLU A 785 -7.29 -13.44 -11.13
C GLU A 785 -7.65 -14.16 -12.43
N GLN A 786 -8.35 -13.49 -13.35
CA GLN A 786 -8.66 -14.06 -14.66
C GLN A 786 -7.39 -14.24 -15.48
N ALA A 787 -6.54 -13.23 -15.52
CA ALA A 787 -5.25 -13.28 -16.21
C ALA A 787 -4.31 -14.33 -15.58
N ARG A 788 -4.28 -14.42 -14.24
CA ARG A 788 -3.50 -15.46 -13.55
C ARG A 788 -3.97 -16.87 -13.90
N LEU A 789 -5.28 -17.12 -13.92
CA LEU A 789 -5.84 -18.42 -14.24
C LEU A 789 -5.52 -18.88 -15.67
N ALA A 790 -5.36 -17.95 -16.62
CA ALA A 790 -4.99 -18.26 -18.00
C ALA A 790 -3.58 -18.90 -18.07
N VAL A 791 -2.66 -18.49 -17.23
CA VAL A 791 -1.27 -19.00 -17.18
C VAL A 791 -1.06 -20.09 -16.13
N ALA A 792 -1.89 -20.15 -15.09
CA ALA A 792 -1.67 -20.96 -13.90
C ALA A 792 -1.55 -22.46 -14.23
N SER A 793 -2.45 -23.01 -15.04
CA SER A 793 -2.45 -24.45 -15.37
C SER A 793 -1.17 -24.88 -16.08
N GLN A 794 -0.60 -24.02 -16.92
CA GLN A 794 0.62 -24.34 -17.68
C GLN A 794 1.85 -24.21 -16.77
N ILE A 795 1.91 -23.16 -15.93
CA ILE A 795 3.05 -22.93 -15.02
C ILE A 795 3.09 -23.97 -13.89
N GLU A 796 1.94 -24.35 -13.33
CA GLU A 796 1.85 -25.40 -12.30
C GLU A 796 2.22 -26.80 -12.81
N ASN A 797 2.13 -27.03 -14.11
CA ASN A 797 2.55 -28.27 -14.75
C ASN A 797 4.04 -28.32 -15.12
N ILE A 798 4.83 -27.25 -14.91
CA ILE A 798 6.27 -27.27 -15.09
C ILE A 798 6.88 -28.31 -14.13
N PRO A 799 7.67 -29.28 -14.62
CA PRO A 799 8.27 -30.30 -13.75
C PRO A 799 9.30 -29.67 -12.80
N LEU A 800 9.03 -29.73 -11.52
CA LEU A 800 9.94 -29.21 -10.49
C LEU A 800 10.89 -30.31 -10.03
N PRO A 801 12.22 -30.12 -10.06
CA PRO A 801 13.18 -31.02 -9.44
C PRO A 801 12.98 -31.12 -7.92
N GLU A 802 13.52 -32.17 -7.31
CA GLU A 802 13.47 -32.33 -5.86
C GLU A 802 14.18 -31.16 -5.14
N GLY A 803 13.54 -30.60 -4.12
CA GLY A 803 14.02 -29.44 -3.38
C GLY A 803 13.64 -28.06 -4.00
N TYR A 804 12.86 -28.06 -5.08
CA TYR A 804 12.31 -26.82 -5.67
C TYR A 804 10.81 -26.73 -5.42
N THR A 805 10.35 -25.50 -5.21
CA THR A 805 8.93 -25.22 -4.95
C THR A 805 8.46 -24.03 -5.78
N LEU A 806 7.17 -24.05 -6.14
CA LEU A 806 6.47 -22.95 -6.79
C LEU A 806 5.41 -22.40 -5.84
N CYS A 807 5.38 -21.08 -5.69
CA CYS A 807 4.36 -20.36 -4.94
C CYS A 807 3.83 -19.18 -5.76
N TRP A 808 2.52 -18.95 -5.72
CA TRP A 808 1.93 -17.74 -6.26
C TRP A 808 2.00 -16.60 -5.23
N GLN A 809 2.56 -15.48 -5.65
CA GLN A 809 2.65 -14.24 -4.87
C GLN A 809 1.71 -13.16 -5.44
N GLY A 810 1.95 -11.89 -5.15
CA GLY A 810 1.16 -10.78 -5.66
C GLY A 810 -0.25 -10.73 -5.05
N GLU A 811 -1.27 -10.48 -5.89
CA GLU A 811 -2.67 -10.40 -5.45
C GLU A 811 -3.18 -11.73 -4.90
N LYS A 812 -2.69 -12.85 -5.44
CA LYS A 812 -3.15 -14.18 -5.03
C LYS A 812 -2.89 -14.48 -3.56
N ILE A 813 -1.68 -14.22 -3.06
CA ILE A 813 -1.36 -14.46 -1.65
C ILE A 813 -2.14 -13.52 -0.75
N ALA A 814 -2.21 -12.22 -1.08
CA ALA A 814 -2.95 -11.23 -0.30
C ALA A 814 -4.44 -11.58 -0.18
N SER A 815 -5.07 -11.97 -1.31
CA SER A 815 -6.46 -12.42 -1.33
C SER A 815 -6.67 -13.71 -0.53
N THR A 816 -5.74 -14.68 -0.66
CA THR A 816 -5.83 -15.97 0.04
C THR A 816 -5.73 -15.78 1.56
N ASP A 817 -4.82 -14.95 2.03
CA ASP A 817 -4.64 -14.67 3.45
C ASP A 817 -5.85 -13.95 4.05
N SER A 818 -6.38 -12.93 3.36
CA SER A 818 -7.60 -12.25 3.79
C SER A 818 -8.80 -13.19 3.88
N MET A 819 -8.98 -14.06 2.87
CA MET A 819 -10.04 -15.09 2.90
C MET A 819 -9.84 -16.10 4.01
N LYS A 820 -8.61 -16.56 4.24
CA LYS A 820 -8.28 -17.49 5.33
C LYS A 820 -8.69 -16.96 6.70
N TYR A 821 -8.36 -15.69 7.00
CA TYR A 821 -8.73 -15.06 8.28
C TYR A 821 -10.24 -14.83 8.38
N LEU A 822 -10.89 -14.38 7.31
CA LEU A 822 -12.33 -14.18 7.26
C LEU A 822 -13.07 -15.50 7.53
N PHE A 823 -12.74 -16.56 6.80
CA PHE A 823 -13.40 -17.86 6.94
C PHE A 823 -13.05 -18.59 8.24
N LYS A 824 -11.88 -18.33 8.85
CA LYS A 824 -11.52 -18.84 10.17
C LYS A 824 -12.50 -18.37 11.25
N ASN A 825 -12.96 -17.13 11.17
CA ASN A 825 -13.86 -16.52 12.15
C ASN A 825 -15.35 -16.73 11.83
N PHE A 826 -15.68 -17.15 10.60
CA PHE A 826 -17.05 -17.34 10.15
C PHE A 826 -17.84 -18.40 10.94
N PRO A 827 -17.28 -19.59 11.30
CA PRO A 827 -17.99 -20.59 12.11
C PRO A 827 -18.47 -20.05 13.46
N LEU A 828 -17.66 -19.20 14.12
CA LEU A 828 -18.06 -18.57 15.39
C LEU A 828 -19.30 -17.69 15.21
N ALA A 829 -19.33 -16.88 14.17
CA ALA A 829 -20.49 -16.03 13.87
C ALA A 829 -21.75 -16.89 13.61
N ILE A 830 -21.64 -17.99 12.84
CA ILE A 830 -22.75 -18.91 12.60
C ILE A 830 -23.25 -19.53 13.90
N ILE A 831 -22.36 -20.01 14.76
CA ILE A 831 -22.75 -20.60 16.06
C ILE A 831 -23.49 -19.58 16.91
N LEU A 832 -23.00 -18.34 16.99
CA LEU A 832 -23.66 -17.27 17.74
C LEU A 832 -25.05 -16.94 17.17
N MET A 833 -25.16 -16.84 15.84
CA MET A 833 -26.45 -16.61 15.16
C MET A 833 -27.45 -17.73 15.44
N ILE A 834 -27.02 -19.00 15.37
CA ILE A 834 -27.86 -20.17 15.68
C ILE A 834 -28.28 -20.14 17.15
N ALA A 835 -27.37 -19.85 18.07
CA ALA A 835 -27.67 -19.77 19.50
C ALA A 835 -28.74 -18.70 19.80
N ILE A 836 -28.63 -17.52 19.22
CA ILE A 836 -29.63 -16.45 19.36
C ILE A 836 -31.01 -16.91 18.81
N LEU A 837 -31.04 -17.55 17.64
CA LEU A 837 -32.28 -18.05 17.05
C LEU A 837 -32.95 -19.14 17.89
N ILE A 838 -32.13 -20.06 18.46
CA ILE A 838 -32.66 -21.10 19.35
C ILE A 838 -33.23 -20.46 20.64
N MET A 839 -32.53 -19.50 21.22
CA MET A 839 -33.01 -18.76 22.39
C MET A 839 -34.31 -18.00 22.12
N LEU A 840 -34.44 -17.41 20.92
CA LEU A 840 -35.58 -16.63 20.49
C LEU A 840 -36.82 -17.52 20.26
N PHE A 841 -36.67 -18.60 19.51
CA PHE A 841 -37.79 -19.45 19.10
C PHE A 841 -38.05 -20.65 20.01
N LYS A 842 -37.12 -20.99 20.92
CA LYS A 842 -37.16 -22.17 21.80
C LYS A 842 -37.44 -23.48 21.03
N ASP A 843 -36.97 -23.52 19.78
CA ASP A 843 -37.13 -24.64 18.84
C ASP A 843 -35.89 -24.69 17.92
N TYR A 844 -35.43 -25.88 17.56
CA TYR A 844 -34.28 -26.08 16.66
C TYR A 844 -34.69 -26.13 15.17
N ARG A 845 -35.93 -26.47 14.86
CA ARG A 845 -36.40 -26.61 13.47
C ARG A 845 -36.52 -25.24 12.76
N LYS A 846 -37.02 -24.23 13.49
CA LYS A 846 -37.21 -22.88 12.93
C LYS A 846 -35.92 -22.22 12.49
N PRO A 847 -34.84 -22.24 13.28
CA PRO A 847 -33.50 -21.79 12.82
C PRO A 847 -33.05 -22.50 11.55
N ILE A 848 -33.18 -23.83 11.47
CA ILE A 848 -32.75 -24.60 10.28
C ILE A 848 -33.51 -24.11 9.02
N ILE A 849 -34.82 -23.88 9.12
CA ILE A 849 -35.61 -23.36 7.99
C ILE A 849 -35.05 -22.01 7.50
N ILE A 850 -34.71 -21.11 8.42
CA ILE A 850 -34.14 -19.79 8.08
C ILE A 850 -32.79 -19.97 7.41
N PHE A 851 -31.92 -20.84 7.96
CA PHE A 851 -30.58 -21.08 7.38
C PHE A 851 -30.63 -21.75 6.00
N CYS A 852 -31.62 -22.58 5.71
CA CYS A 852 -31.84 -23.16 4.37
C CYS A 852 -32.11 -22.10 3.28
N CYS A 853 -32.57 -20.91 3.65
CA CYS A 853 -32.82 -19.81 2.71
C CYS A 853 -31.54 -19.03 2.36
N ILE A 854 -30.47 -19.08 3.19
CA ILE A 854 -29.26 -18.27 3.03
C ILE A 854 -28.55 -18.53 1.68
N PRO A 855 -28.30 -19.79 1.25
CA PRO A 855 -27.61 -20.02 -0.01
C PRO A 855 -28.33 -19.44 -1.23
N LEU A 856 -29.67 -19.37 -1.18
CA LEU A 856 -30.50 -18.87 -2.28
C LEU A 856 -30.32 -17.36 -2.53
N VAL A 857 -29.81 -16.62 -1.57
CA VAL A 857 -29.48 -15.19 -1.73
C VAL A 857 -28.44 -14.98 -2.81
N PHE A 858 -27.52 -15.93 -2.95
CA PHE A 858 -26.45 -15.87 -3.93
C PHE A 858 -26.98 -15.79 -5.38
N VAL A 859 -28.19 -16.30 -5.63
CA VAL A 859 -28.87 -16.14 -6.92
C VAL A 859 -29.03 -14.67 -7.31
N GLY A 860 -29.50 -13.85 -6.37
CA GLY A 860 -29.70 -12.42 -6.59
C GLY A 860 -28.37 -11.66 -6.74
N VAL A 861 -27.37 -12.04 -5.94
CA VAL A 861 -26.03 -11.44 -6.03
C VAL A 861 -25.44 -11.70 -7.42
N VAL A 862 -25.37 -12.95 -7.86
CA VAL A 862 -24.81 -13.31 -9.17
C VAL A 862 -25.59 -12.63 -10.31
N ALA A 863 -26.90 -12.64 -10.25
CA ALA A 863 -27.73 -12.03 -11.29
C ALA A 863 -27.46 -10.54 -11.46
N VAL A 864 -27.41 -9.78 -10.34
CA VAL A 864 -27.19 -8.32 -10.43
C VAL A 864 -25.72 -7.99 -10.73
N MET A 865 -24.76 -8.75 -10.23
CA MET A 865 -23.34 -8.55 -10.57
C MET A 865 -23.09 -8.77 -12.08
N LEU A 866 -23.68 -9.80 -12.67
CA LEU A 866 -23.59 -10.05 -14.12
C LEU A 866 -24.31 -8.96 -14.94
N LEU A 867 -25.46 -8.48 -14.49
CA LEU A 867 -26.21 -7.42 -15.17
C LEU A 867 -25.51 -6.06 -15.11
N THR A 868 -24.87 -5.75 -14.01
CA THR A 868 -24.17 -4.47 -13.80
C THR A 868 -22.74 -4.49 -14.30
N GLY A 869 -22.16 -5.66 -14.59
CA GLY A 869 -20.75 -5.82 -14.97
C GLY A 869 -19.76 -5.47 -13.87
N LYS A 870 -20.21 -5.31 -12.61
CA LYS A 870 -19.36 -5.00 -11.46
C LYS A 870 -18.52 -6.21 -11.09
N THR A 871 -17.28 -5.94 -10.63
CA THR A 871 -16.35 -6.97 -10.17
C THR A 871 -16.76 -7.51 -8.81
N PHE A 872 -16.82 -8.82 -8.65
CA PHE A 872 -17.00 -9.48 -7.35
C PHE A 872 -15.69 -9.48 -6.60
N ASN A 873 -15.50 -8.47 -5.78
CA ASN A 873 -14.29 -8.18 -5.03
C ASN A 873 -14.48 -8.44 -3.52
N PHE A 874 -13.42 -8.22 -2.72
CA PHE A 874 -13.48 -8.37 -1.26
C PHE A 874 -14.62 -7.57 -0.63
N VAL A 875 -14.86 -6.35 -1.11
CA VAL A 875 -15.92 -5.47 -0.59
C VAL A 875 -17.31 -6.02 -0.91
N ALA A 876 -17.50 -6.67 -2.07
CA ALA A 876 -18.74 -7.36 -2.43
C ALA A 876 -18.99 -8.60 -1.53
N ILE A 877 -17.91 -9.31 -1.13
CA ILE A 877 -18.01 -10.42 -0.17
C ILE A 877 -18.51 -9.90 1.18
N VAL A 878 -17.95 -8.79 1.66
CA VAL A 878 -18.40 -8.09 2.87
C VAL A 878 -19.89 -7.73 2.78
N GLY A 879 -20.32 -7.21 1.61
CA GLY A 879 -21.74 -6.94 1.33
C GLY A 879 -22.61 -8.19 1.41
N THR A 880 -22.13 -9.30 0.86
CA THR A 880 -22.84 -10.59 0.90
C THR A 880 -22.99 -11.13 2.32
N LEU A 881 -21.97 -10.94 3.19
CA LEU A 881 -22.08 -11.28 4.61
C LEU A 881 -23.16 -10.46 5.32
N GLY A 882 -23.18 -9.15 5.06
CA GLY A 882 -24.23 -8.27 5.59
C GLY A 882 -25.64 -8.66 5.14
N LEU A 883 -25.74 -9.06 3.88
CA LEU A 883 -26.99 -9.54 3.29
C LEU A 883 -27.52 -10.80 4.00
N ILE A 884 -26.67 -11.72 4.44
CA ILE A 884 -27.05 -12.89 5.26
C ILE A 884 -27.76 -12.42 6.53
N GLY A 885 -27.20 -11.44 7.23
CA GLY A 885 -27.82 -10.87 8.44
C GLY A 885 -29.20 -10.25 8.18
N MET A 886 -29.34 -9.50 7.08
CA MET A 886 -30.60 -8.87 6.68
C MET A 886 -31.68 -9.92 6.34
N LEU A 887 -31.30 -10.98 5.66
CA LEU A 887 -32.22 -12.05 5.29
C LEU A 887 -32.70 -12.82 6.51
N ILE A 888 -31.80 -13.17 7.42
CA ILE A 888 -32.17 -13.85 8.69
C ILE A 888 -33.14 -12.96 9.48
N LYS A 889 -32.92 -11.65 9.52
CA LYS A 889 -33.79 -10.66 10.15
C LYS A 889 -35.20 -10.72 9.55
N ASN A 890 -35.35 -10.72 8.24
CA ASN A 890 -36.63 -10.84 7.56
C ASN A 890 -37.29 -12.21 7.86
N GLY A 891 -36.51 -13.28 7.87
CA GLY A 891 -36.97 -14.62 8.25
C GLY A 891 -37.49 -14.72 9.70
N ILE A 892 -36.83 -14.04 10.65
CA ILE A 892 -37.27 -13.97 12.05
C ILE A 892 -38.65 -13.31 12.15
N VAL A 893 -38.81 -12.16 11.49
CA VAL A 893 -40.10 -11.42 11.54
C VAL A 893 -41.24 -12.22 10.95
N LEU A 894 -41.02 -12.96 9.88
CA LEU A 894 -42.01 -13.83 9.29
C LEU A 894 -42.30 -15.07 10.17
N MET A 895 -41.27 -15.72 10.69
CA MET A 895 -41.35 -16.90 11.53
C MET A 895 -42.06 -16.61 12.87
N ASP A 896 -41.80 -15.44 13.43
CA ASP A 896 -42.48 -14.97 14.65
C ASP A 896 -43.96 -14.79 14.41
N GLU A 897 -44.37 -14.17 13.30
CA GLU A 897 -45.78 -14.02 12.94
C GLU A 897 -46.47 -15.37 12.70
N ILE A 898 -45.83 -16.30 11.99
CA ILE A 898 -46.38 -17.66 11.80
C ILE A 898 -46.59 -18.33 13.15
N THR A 899 -45.61 -18.22 14.06
CA THR A 899 -45.71 -18.80 15.40
C THR A 899 -46.85 -18.18 16.21
N LEU A 900 -46.99 -16.85 16.12
CA LEU A 900 -48.02 -16.10 16.82
C LEU A 900 -49.42 -16.51 16.37
N GLN A 901 -49.67 -16.66 15.05
CA GLN A 901 -50.96 -17.02 14.51
C GLN A 901 -51.33 -18.46 14.84
N ILE A 902 -50.38 -19.39 14.76
CA ILE A 902 -50.58 -20.79 15.16
C ILE A 902 -50.93 -20.89 16.65
N ASN A 903 -50.23 -20.12 17.53
CA ASN A 903 -50.53 -20.09 18.96
C ASN A 903 -51.92 -19.46 19.28
N ARG A 904 -52.43 -18.62 18.38
CA ARG A 904 -53.82 -18.06 18.49
C ARG A 904 -54.88 -19.04 18.03
N GLY A 905 -54.52 -20.24 17.57
CA GLY A 905 -55.44 -21.28 17.13
C GLY A 905 -55.92 -21.13 15.66
N VAL A 906 -55.25 -20.32 14.84
CA VAL A 906 -55.51 -20.24 13.40
C VAL A 906 -55.10 -21.55 12.73
N GLU A 907 -55.87 -22.03 11.76
CA GLU A 907 -55.51 -23.22 11.00
C GLU A 907 -54.11 -23.09 10.40
N PRO A 908 -53.25 -24.13 10.51
CA PRO A 908 -51.85 -24.01 10.13
C PRO A 908 -51.65 -23.54 8.69
N THR A 909 -52.42 -24.03 7.72
CA THR A 909 -52.30 -23.61 6.30
C THR A 909 -52.72 -22.14 6.11
N ALA A 910 -53.82 -21.73 6.75
CA ALA A 910 -54.28 -20.34 6.74
C ALA A 910 -53.26 -19.43 7.46
N ALA A 911 -52.69 -19.87 8.59
CA ALA A 911 -51.66 -19.13 9.33
C ALA A 911 -50.42 -18.85 8.49
N LEU A 912 -49.96 -19.81 7.67
CA LEU A 912 -48.81 -19.63 6.76
C LEU A 912 -49.08 -18.55 5.70
N ILE A 913 -50.27 -18.61 5.08
CA ILE A 913 -50.64 -17.67 4.02
C ILE A 913 -50.90 -16.27 4.60
N ASP A 914 -51.65 -16.17 5.68
CA ASP A 914 -52.03 -14.90 6.30
C ASP A 914 -50.80 -14.21 6.93
N SER A 915 -49.88 -14.97 7.51
CA SER A 915 -48.60 -14.42 8.03
C SER A 915 -47.76 -13.85 6.90
N SER A 916 -47.64 -14.54 5.76
CA SER A 916 -46.88 -14.02 4.60
C SER A 916 -47.54 -12.77 4.02
N GLN A 917 -48.88 -12.72 3.98
CA GLN A 917 -49.63 -11.54 3.52
C GLN A 917 -49.49 -10.35 4.47
N SER A 918 -49.58 -10.57 5.79
CA SER A 918 -49.46 -9.51 6.78
C SER A 918 -48.04 -8.91 6.81
N ARG A 919 -47.02 -9.72 6.57
CA ARG A 919 -45.58 -9.29 6.55
C ARG A 919 -45.10 -8.83 5.18
N LEU A 920 -45.90 -9.00 4.12
CA LEU A 920 -45.51 -8.55 2.77
C LEU A 920 -45.13 -7.06 2.74
N ARG A 921 -46.00 -6.19 3.28
CA ARG A 921 -45.79 -4.74 3.25
C ARG A 921 -44.57 -4.31 4.06
N PRO A 922 -44.38 -4.66 5.34
CA PRO A 922 -43.20 -4.29 6.10
C PRO A 922 -41.91 -4.81 5.47
N VAL A 923 -41.87 -6.09 5.07
CA VAL A 923 -40.64 -6.71 4.52
C VAL A 923 -40.28 -6.15 3.14
N MET A 924 -41.26 -5.94 2.24
CA MET A 924 -41.03 -5.31 0.95
C MET A 924 -40.57 -3.85 1.11
N MET A 925 -41.15 -3.12 2.05
CA MET A 925 -40.75 -1.74 2.32
C MET A 925 -39.32 -1.66 2.87
N ALA A 926 -38.99 -2.52 3.82
CA ALA A 926 -37.62 -2.61 4.36
C ALA A 926 -36.60 -2.89 3.24
N SER A 927 -36.92 -3.85 2.38
CA SER A 927 -36.02 -4.16 1.25
C SER A 927 -35.94 -3.02 0.21
N LEU A 928 -37.05 -2.40 -0.12
CA LEU A 928 -37.12 -1.32 -1.11
C LEU A 928 -36.41 -0.06 -0.60
N THR A 929 -36.54 0.30 0.68
CA THR A 929 -35.84 1.42 1.29
C THR A 929 -34.33 1.19 1.30
N THR A 930 -33.89 -0.04 1.56
CA THR A 930 -32.46 -0.41 1.53
C THR A 930 -31.93 -0.36 0.10
N ILE A 931 -32.61 -0.98 -0.86
CA ILE A 931 -32.18 -1.00 -2.28
C ILE A 931 -32.08 0.43 -2.83
N LEU A 932 -33.14 1.22 -2.69
CA LEU A 932 -33.16 2.57 -3.26
C LEU A 932 -32.28 3.56 -2.48
N GLY A 933 -32.12 3.38 -1.17
CA GLY A 933 -31.22 4.16 -0.34
C GLY A 933 -29.72 3.94 -0.66
N MET A 934 -29.37 2.80 -1.28
CA MET A 934 -28.00 2.49 -1.70
C MET A 934 -27.68 2.95 -3.13
N ILE A 935 -28.63 3.51 -3.87
CA ILE A 935 -28.37 3.97 -5.25
C ILE A 935 -27.21 4.96 -5.34
N PRO A 936 -27.07 5.98 -4.48
CA PRO A 936 -25.92 6.87 -4.53
C PRO A 936 -24.57 6.16 -4.37
N LEU A 937 -24.53 5.07 -3.60
CA LEU A 937 -23.30 4.28 -3.39
C LEU A 937 -22.95 3.40 -4.60
N LEU A 938 -23.89 3.09 -5.48
CA LEU A 938 -23.66 2.23 -6.64
C LEU A 938 -22.63 2.84 -7.62
N THR A 939 -22.55 4.17 -7.69
CA THR A 939 -21.57 4.88 -8.54
C THR A 939 -20.17 4.95 -7.94
N ASP A 940 -20.02 4.68 -6.63
CA ASP A 940 -18.72 4.68 -5.99
C ASP A 940 -17.85 3.51 -6.49
N ALA A 941 -16.60 3.79 -6.82
CA ALA A 941 -15.68 2.79 -7.37
C ALA A 941 -15.38 1.66 -6.38
N MET A 942 -15.26 1.97 -5.09
CA MET A 942 -14.88 1.01 -4.06
C MET A 942 -16.10 0.26 -3.50
N PHE A 943 -17.16 1.00 -3.13
CA PHE A 943 -18.34 0.45 -2.48
C PHE A 943 -19.49 0.10 -3.43
N GLY A 944 -19.37 0.43 -4.72
CA GLY A 944 -20.38 0.12 -5.72
C GLY A 944 -20.63 -1.39 -5.88
N SER A 945 -19.59 -2.21 -5.74
CA SER A 945 -19.70 -3.67 -5.76
C SER A 945 -20.47 -4.22 -4.55
N LEU A 946 -20.21 -3.64 -3.35
CA LEU A 946 -20.99 -3.95 -2.13
C LEU A 946 -22.46 -3.57 -2.31
N ALA A 947 -22.74 -2.38 -2.82
CA ALA A 947 -24.10 -1.91 -3.06
C ALA A 947 -24.82 -2.84 -4.05
N ALA A 948 -24.21 -3.19 -5.18
CA ALA A 948 -24.77 -4.09 -6.17
C ALA A 948 -25.09 -5.49 -5.60
N ALA A 949 -24.16 -6.05 -4.83
CA ALA A 949 -24.32 -7.36 -4.18
C ALA A 949 -25.52 -7.35 -3.21
N ILE A 950 -25.61 -6.32 -2.35
CA ILE A 950 -26.72 -6.21 -1.39
C ILE A 950 -28.05 -5.94 -2.10
N MET A 951 -28.10 -5.03 -3.05
CA MET A 951 -29.32 -4.71 -3.80
C MET A 951 -29.86 -5.95 -4.52
N GLY A 952 -29.00 -6.68 -5.22
CA GLY A 952 -29.36 -7.90 -5.95
C GLY A 952 -29.83 -9.01 -5.01
N GLY A 953 -29.03 -9.29 -4.00
CA GLY A 953 -29.34 -10.34 -3.04
C GLY A 953 -30.56 -10.05 -2.19
N LEU A 954 -30.79 -8.77 -1.81
CA LEU A 954 -31.98 -8.39 -1.04
C LEU A 954 -33.25 -8.45 -1.87
N LEU A 955 -33.21 -8.06 -3.16
CA LEU A 955 -34.34 -8.17 -4.07
C LEU A 955 -34.85 -9.62 -4.19
N PHE A 956 -33.94 -10.54 -4.52
CA PHE A 956 -34.27 -11.96 -4.61
C PHE A 956 -34.52 -12.60 -3.25
N GLY A 957 -33.70 -12.28 -2.25
CA GLY A 957 -33.84 -12.82 -0.89
C GLY A 957 -35.18 -12.51 -0.25
N THR A 958 -35.71 -11.31 -0.49
CA THR A 958 -37.03 -10.92 0.03
C THR A 958 -38.17 -11.77 -0.57
N LEU A 959 -38.14 -11.96 -1.89
CA LEU A 959 -39.09 -12.81 -2.58
C LEU A 959 -39.03 -14.26 -2.11
N ILE A 960 -37.80 -14.78 -2.00
CA ILE A 960 -37.52 -16.14 -1.51
C ILE A 960 -38.03 -16.31 -0.06
N THR A 961 -37.71 -15.37 0.82
CA THR A 961 -38.12 -15.42 2.23
C THR A 961 -39.64 -15.53 2.34
N LEU A 962 -40.41 -14.70 1.64
CA LEU A 962 -41.85 -14.67 1.70
C LEU A 962 -42.55 -15.92 1.12
N LEU A 963 -41.90 -16.59 0.16
CA LEU A 963 -42.44 -17.77 -0.52
C LEU A 963 -41.87 -19.08 0.04
N PHE A 964 -40.57 -19.15 0.29
CA PHE A 964 -39.88 -20.40 0.58
C PHE A 964 -39.97 -20.79 2.06
N ILE A 965 -39.88 -19.81 2.99
CA ILE A 965 -40.03 -20.11 4.43
C ILE A 965 -41.34 -20.80 4.75
N PRO A 966 -42.53 -20.34 4.29
CA PRO A 966 -43.80 -21.05 4.54
C PRO A 966 -43.83 -22.48 3.96
N VAL A 967 -43.25 -22.68 2.77
CA VAL A 967 -43.18 -24.02 2.14
C VAL A 967 -42.27 -24.95 2.95
N LEU A 968 -41.10 -24.48 3.37
CA LEU A 968 -40.19 -25.24 4.23
C LEU A 968 -40.84 -25.52 5.61
N TYR A 969 -41.53 -24.54 6.19
CA TYR A 969 -42.24 -24.72 7.45
C TYR A 969 -43.30 -25.83 7.32
N ALA A 970 -44.08 -25.84 6.23
CA ALA A 970 -45.05 -26.89 5.95
C ALA A 970 -44.41 -28.28 5.77
N LEU A 971 -43.17 -28.36 5.24
CA LEU A 971 -42.41 -29.61 5.12
C LEU A 971 -41.87 -30.10 6.46
N PHE A 972 -41.22 -29.25 7.24
CA PHE A 972 -40.57 -29.61 8.51
C PHE A 972 -41.58 -29.95 9.64
N PHE A 973 -42.76 -29.30 9.61
CA PHE A 973 -43.82 -29.52 10.59
C PHE A 973 -44.91 -30.43 10.06
N HIS A 974 -44.75 -31.07 8.89
CA HIS A 974 -45.66 -32.05 8.28
C HIS A 974 -47.14 -31.56 8.22
N ILE A 975 -47.35 -30.28 7.93
CA ILE A 975 -48.69 -29.70 7.84
C ILE A 975 -49.44 -30.33 6.66
N LYS A 976 -50.56 -30.99 6.90
CA LYS A 976 -51.41 -31.51 5.83
C LYS A 976 -52.22 -30.40 5.20
N GLN A 977 -52.33 -30.42 3.87
CA GLN A 977 -53.16 -29.47 3.15
C GLN A 977 -54.63 -29.90 3.33
N THR A 978 -55.43 -29.02 3.87
CA THR A 978 -56.90 -29.21 3.86
C THR A 978 -57.41 -28.72 2.53
N ASP A 979 -57.88 -29.61 1.70
CA ASP A 979 -58.55 -29.28 0.44
C ASP A 979 -59.79 -28.39 0.73
N LYS A 980 -59.71 -27.11 0.39
CA LYS A 980 -60.83 -26.19 0.19
C LYS A 980 -60.56 -25.26 -0.97
#